data_3404990bd3f62f46b2e99d9d12eaf3d3
#
_entry.id   3404990bd3f62f46b2e99d9d12eaf3d3
#
_cell.length_a   1.000
_cell.length_b   1.000
_cell.length_c   1.000
_cell.angle_alpha   90.00
_cell.angle_beta   90.00
_cell.angle_gamma   90.00
#
_symmetry.space_group_name_H-M   'P 1'
#
loop_
_entity.id
_entity.type
_entity.pdbx_description
1 polymer ?
#
loop_
_entity_poly.entity_id
_entity_poly.type
_entity_poly.pdbx_seq_one_letter_code
_entity_poly.pdbx_strand_id
1 'polypeptide(L)'
;MNRNRVGIQQLIRRIMPTYSSAFMIFHYEDADNWDWRFTFCSKARNEELTDKKRFTFMLGPKQSCRTVADNFQKLMDKEGKIELQDIEEAFDVEALSDEFFGKYKDFYEQFVQYVTGKRFVKSGGKWKEKKIHEPHEQMYADFGRNDKHVRDYVKKMMGRIVFLHFLQKKGWMGVPENKKWGEGDVEFMLHLFEYSSEKQKENFLDEVLEPLFAGGLDTDRTAEDDLFDTNVALPEGSKVKVPYLNGGLFERDALDEIATKFPSEYFENLLEFLHQYNFTIDENDPDDAQVGVDPEMLGRIFENLLEDNKDKGAYYTPKEIVRYMCRQSLVAYLVTDIEDESKKQQVADFVRNYDVELLDGNQSDFAQFIDDRLKEVKICDPAIGSGAFPMGLLKELFLCRGAIENFSNAADIKRHIIQKNIYGVDYERGAVDIARLRFWLTLVVDEETPHTLPNLDFKIMQGNSLFEWYEGVDLRGIVGEVGDTITFREKTNNPTFIKKWLDQYFETNNHEERIRLRGKISGAVEGLIESNNPALRDKLFDMDIAANNSFFLWHTWFNDVFKRAGGNGGFDIVIGNPPYGAKLDDVQKKVLKSLYQTTQTLKDKNNKKLTVQKGSMDTYTMFIELAYNIMRVNGCMTMIVPISLTSSDSLSGVHNILKSKCDDIYISSYAVRPQPVFKNAMVNTSILAFRKTGKPCSGIYATKMYRKGKNFNLQMLVEHLQFVEVKNLMLFGRIPKISLEIEKDILQKLSGCDKLKSYIRESGTAVYYRFAGGRYFKVVTNYSNGSSAERAIYFDDKYANAIGCILSSNLSFWFYQIYSDNLNWKNCEIESTPIPPLSDETIEKLDELYKEYLADIEANANKRLTSGGSTYTVDSFKEYKIGKSKAIIDKIDDLICPLYGLNAEETYFIKNYEIGFRLSGEEE
;
A
#
# COMPACT_ATOMS: atom_id res chain seq x y z
N MET A 1 -26.86 20.54 -13.96
CA MET A 1 -26.53 19.21 -13.38
C MET A 1 -25.51 19.45 -12.31
N ASN A 2 -25.97 19.49 -11.09
CA ASN A 2 -25.10 19.66 -9.94
C ASN A 2 -24.00 18.59 -9.93
N ARG A 3 -22.79 19.01 -9.65
CA ARG A 3 -21.56 18.36 -9.16
C ARG A 3 -21.60 16.84 -8.90
N ASN A 4 -22.64 16.15 -9.37
CA ASN A 4 -22.98 14.79 -9.02
C ASN A 4 -22.30 13.81 -10.02
N ARG A 5 -21.10 13.35 -9.68
CA ARG A 5 -20.40 12.27 -10.41
C ARG A 5 -21.35 11.07 -10.67
N VAL A 6 -22.19 10.74 -9.70
CA VAL A 6 -23.14 9.62 -9.78
C VAL A 6 -24.16 9.82 -10.91
N GLY A 7 -24.73 11.03 -11.06
CA GLY A 7 -25.68 11.31 -12.13
C GLY A 7 -25.07 11.22 -13.53
N ILE A 8 -23.83 11.68 -13.67
CA ILE A 8 -23.07 11.57 -14.92
C ILE A 8 -22.74 10.10 -15.21
N GLN A 9 -22.33 9.32 -14.21
CA GLN A 9 -22.08 7.88 -14.37
C GLN A 9 -23.35 7.13 -14.79
N GLN A 10 -24.49 7.43 -14.20
CA GLN A 10 -25.78 6.83 -14.60
C GLN A 10 -26.13 7.16 -16.06
N LEU A 11 -25.91 8.40 -16.51
CA LEU A 11 -26.12 8.80 -17.89
C LEU A 11 -25.20 8.02 -18.86
N ILE A 12 -23.92 7.92 -18.51
CA ILE A 12 -22.92 7.18 -19.30
C ILE A 12 -23.28 5.70 -19.38
N ARG A 13 -23.74 5.08 -18.28
CA ARG A 13 -24.21 3.69 -18.28
C ARG A 13 -25.36 3.44 -19.24
N ARG A 14 -26.18 4.45 -19.53
CA ARG A 14 -27.28 4.35 -20.52
C ARG A 14 -26.79 4.51 -21.96
N ILE A 15 -25.76 5.30 -22.20
CA ILE A 15 -25.25 5.62 -23.55
C ILE A 15 -24.25 4.57 -24.04
N MET A 16 -23.32 4.15 -23.19
CA MET A 16 -22.21 3.26 -23.54
C MET A 16 -22.57 1.81 -23.94
N PRO A 17 -23.77 1.23 -23.64
CA PRO A 17 -24.12 -0.05 -24.26
C PRO A 17 -24.06 -0.04 -25.79
N THR A 18 -24.33 1.13 -26.40
CA THR A 18 -24.39 1.29 -27.86
C THR A 18 -23.01 1.58 -28.49
N TYR A 19 -22.04 2.11 -27.73
CA TYR A 19 -20.74 2.57 -28.25
C TYR A 19 -19.58 1.95 -27.46
N SER A 20 -18.48 1.65 -28.14
CA SER A 20 -17.24 1.16 -27.51
C SER A 20 -16.43 2.28 -26.85
N SER A 21 -16.49 3.48 -27.43
CA SER A 21 -15.88 4.69 -26.87
C SER A 21 -16.67 5.93 -27.31
N ALA A 22 -16.58 7.01 -26.54
CA ALA A 22 -17.26 8.27 -26.85
C ALA A 22 -16.53 9.45 -26.23
N PHE A 23 -16.53 10.58 -26.94
CA PHE A 23 -16.27 11.90 -26.35
C PHE A 23 -17.60 12.53 -25.96
N MET A 24 -17.64 13.12 -24.77
CA MET A 24 -18.83 13.79 -24.24
C MET A 24 -18.45 15.17 -23.72
N ILE A 25 -19.28 16.17 -23.99
CA ILE A 25 -19.13 17.51 -23.48
C ILE A 25 -20.32 17.77 -22.55
N PHE A 26 -20.03 18.15 -21.30
CA PHE A 26 -21.04 18.55 -20.35
C PHE A 26 -20.83 20.02 -19.99
N HIS A 27 -21.87 20.82 -20.10
CA HIS A 27 -21.89 22.22 -19.69
C HIS A 27 -22.96 22.45 -18.64
N TYR A 28 -22.81 23.53 -17.88
CA TYR A 28 -23.82 23.92 -16.91
C TYR A 28 -24.92 24.71 -17.62
N GLU A 29 -26.16 24.60 -17.14
CA GLU A 29 -27.31 25.39 -17.66
C GLU A 29 -27.30 26.83 -17.10
N ASP A 30 -26.54 27.08 -16.06
CA ASP A 30 -26.39 28.39 -15.42
C ASP A 30 -25.62 29.30 -16.36
N ALA A 31 -26.24 30.45 -16.68
CA ALA A 31 -25.64 31.45 -17.59
C ALA A 31 -24.36 32.09 -17.07
N ASP A 32 -24.13 32.02 -15.77
CA ASP A 32 -22.94 32.62 -15.12
C ASP A 32 -21.78 31.60 -14.95
N ASN A 33 -22.00 30.34 -15.26
CA ASN A 33 -20.99 29.30 -15.15
C ASN A 33 -20.50 28.82 -16.53
N TRP A 34 -19.35 29.33 -16.96
CA TRP A 34 -18.69 29.03 -18.23
C TRP A 34 -17.77 27.81 -18.18
N ASP A 35 -17.69 27.11 -17.05
CA ASP A 35 -16.91 25.87 -16.95
C ASP A 35 -17.67 24.72 -17.63
N TRP A 36 -16.92 23.83 -18.29
CA TRP A 36 -17.46 22.68 -18.96
C TRP A 36 -16.53 21.46 -18.83
N ARG A 37 -17.07 20.28 -19.03
CA ARG A 37 -16.34 19.02 -18.92
C ARG A 37 -16.13 18.43 -20.30
N PHE A 38 -14.89 18.15 -20.65
CA PHE A 38 -14.53 17.36 -21.82
C PHE A 38 -14.17 15.95 -21.34
N THR A 39 -15.02 14.99 -21.66
CA THR A 39 -14.98 13.65 -21.10
C THR A 39 -14.76 12.62 -22.19
N PHE A 40 -13.81 11.75 -21.99
CA PHE A 40 -13.60 10.55 -22.78
C PHE A 40 -14.07 9.34 -22.00
N CYS A 41 -14.92 8.52 -22.63
CA CYS A 41 -15.43 7.27 -22.08
C CYS A 41 -14.98 6.11 -22.96
N SER A 42 -14.43 5.04 -22.38
CA SER A 42 -14.08 3.82 -23.09
C SER A 42 -14.59 2.58 -22.38
N LYS A 43 -14.87 1.52 -23.17
CA LYS A 43 -15.02 0.16 -22.66
C LYS A 43 -13.67 -0.54 -22.79
N ALA A 44 -13.27 -1.33 -21.79
CA ALA A 44 -12.09 -2.18 -21.95
C ALA A 44 -12.31 -3.19 -23.09
N ARG A 45 -11.24 -3.53 -23.81
CA ARG A 45 -11.26 -4.31 -25.06
C ARG A 45 -11.79 -5.73 -24.97
N ASN A 46 -12.01 -6.31 -23.79
CA ASN A 46 -12.57 -7.65 -23.62
C ASN A 46 -14.04 -7.57 -23.21
N GLU A 47 -14.89 -8.14 -24.02
CA GLU A 47 -16.36 -8.00 -24.04
C GLU A 47 -17.11 -8.49 -22.79
N GLU A 48 -16.47 -9.07 -21.81
CA GLU A 48 -17.10 -9.59 -20.60
C GLU A 48 -16.67 -8.82 -19.36
N LEU A 49 -17.57 -8.01 -18.79
CA LEU A 49 -17.59 -7.57 -17.40
C LEU A 49 -16.61 -6.47 -16.95
N THR A 50 -16.17 -5.52 -17.77
CA THR A 50 -15.42 -4.37 -17.25
C THR A 50 -16.29 -3.13 -17.09
N ASP A 51 -16.14 -2.45 -15.94
CA ASP A 51 -16.72 -1.15 -15.69
C ASP A 51 -16.21 -0.14 -16.73
N LYS A 52 -17.10 0.73 -17.16
CA LYS A 52 -16.82 1.74 -18.18
C LYS A 52 -15.92 2.81 -17.57
N LYS A 53 -14.78 3.04 -18.17
CA LYS A 53 -13.83 4.07 -17.75
C LYS A 53 -14.24 5.43 -18.25
N ARG A 54 -14.08 6.44 -17.40
CA ARG A 54 -14.34 7.83 -17.69
C ARG A 54 -13.17 8.70 -17.23
N PHE A 55 -12.65 9.48 -18.14
CA PHE A 55 -11.62 10.47 -17.89
C PHE A 55 -12.10 11.85 -18.32
N THR A 56 -11.94 12.85 -17.48
CA THR A 56 -12.56 14.17 -17.70
C THR A 56 -11.55 15.29 -17.50
N PHE A 57 -11.44 16.19 -18.46
CA PHE A 57 -10.85 17.51 -18.28
C PHE A 57 -11.91 18.53 -17.89
N MET A 58 -11.60 19.35 -16.89
CA MET A 58 -12.36 20.56 -16.59
C MET A 58 -11.77 21.72 -17.37
N LEU A 59 -12.60 22.42 -18.13
CA LEU A 59 -12.21 23.54 -18.98
C LEU A 59 -13.11 24.75 -18.70
N GLY A 60 -12.57 25.95 -18.83
CA GLY A 60 -13.31 27.18 -18.59
C GLY A 60 -12.41 28.34 -18.17
N PRO A 61 -12.97 29.55 -17.98
CA PRO A 61 -12.19 30.75 -17.66
C PRO A 61 -11.39 30.67 -16.35
N LYS A 62 -11.83 29.81 -15.41
CA LYS A 62 -11.18 29.60 -14.10
C LYS A 62 -10.42 28.28 -14.03
N GLN A 63 -10.12 27.66 -15.18
CA GLN A 63 -9.43 26.38 -15.26
C GLN A 63 -8.16 26.51 -16.09
N SER A 64 -7.05 25.95 -15.63
CA SER A 64 -5.85 25.85 -16.46
C SER A 64 -6.12 24.90 -17.64
N CYS A 65 -5.85 25.34 -18.86
CA CYS A 65 -5.96 24.52 -20.07
C CYS A 65 -4.60 23.93 -20.50
N ARG A 66 -3.51 24.17 -19.76
CA ARG A 66 -2.15 23.76 -20.13
C ARG A 66 -2.04 22.26 -20.34
N THR A 67 -2.43 21.46 -19.36
CA THR A 67 -2.35 20.00 -19.43
C THR A 67 -3.10 19.44 -20.65
N VAL A 68 -4.27 20.00 -20.94
CA VAL A 68 -5.07 19.58 -22.10
C VAL A 68 -4.34 19.95 -23.39
N ALA A 69 -3.86 21.20 -23.48
CA ALA A 69 -3.14 21.68 -24.65
C ALA A 69 -1.89 20.84 -24.93
N ASP A 70 -1.06 20.60 -23.91
CA ASP A 70 0.17 19.82 -24.02
C ASP A 70 -0.11 18.37 -24.44
N ASN A 71 -1.12 17.72 -23.87
CA ASN A 71 -1.46 16.33 -24.19
C ASN A 71 -2.06 16.20 -25.60
N PHE A 72 -2.93 17.12 -26.00
CA PHE A 72 -3.49 17.12 -27.36
C PHE A 72 -2.48 17.56 -28.41
N GLN A 73 -1.52 18.45 -28.06
CA GLN A 73 -0.39 18.76 -28.95
C GLN A 73 0.44 17.51 -29.25
N LYS A 74 0.76 16.71 -28.24
CA LYS A 74 1.45 15.42 -28.43
C LYS A 74 0.70 14.47 -29.36
N LEU A 75 -0.65 14.45 -29.28
CA LEU A 75 -1.49 13.67 -30.21
C LEU A 75 -1.42 14.22 -31.64
N MET A 76 -1.42 15.55 -31.80
CA MET A 76 -1.32 16.21 -33.12
C MET A 76 0.06 16.01 -33.77
N ASP A 77 1.10 15.99 -32.97
CA ASP A 77 2.48 15.82 -33.42
C ASP A 77 2.83 14.36 -33.77
N LYS A 78 1.92 13.40 -33.45
CA LYS A 78 2.13 11.99 -33.73
C LYS A 78 2.05 11.74 -35.26
N GLU A 79 3.11 11.17 -35.82
CA GLU A 79 3.10 10.69 -37.21
C GLU A 79 2.29 9.38 -37.33
N GLY A 80 1.34 9.34 -38.28
CA GLY A 80 0.53 8.15 -38.55
C GLY A 80 -0.91 8.23 -38.09
N LYS A 81 -1.54 7.08 -37.89
CA LYS A 81 -2.94 7.03 -37.37
C LYS A 81 -2.94 7.15 -35.85
N ILE A 82 -3.84 7.98 -35.36
CA ILE A 82 -4.17 8.03 -33.91
C ILE A 82 -5.02 6.79 -33.57
N GLU A 83 -4.54 5.97 -32.68
CA GLU A 83 -5.24 4.79 -32.16
C GLU A 83 -5.98 5.12 -30.86
N LEU A 84 -6.90 4.25 -30.43
CA LEU A 84 -7.63 4.43 -29.18
C LEU A 84 -6.71 4.53 -27.96
N GLN A 85 -5.59 3.80 -27.98
CA GLN A 85 -4.58 3.84 -26.93
C GLN A 85 -3.92 5.21 -26.81
N ASP A 86 -3.67 5.90 -27.92
CA ASP A 86 -3.08 7.26 -27.88
C ASP A 86 -4.04 8.26 -27.22
N ILE A 87 -5.34 8.08 -27.46
CA ILE A 87 -6.36 8.91 -26.82
C ILE A 87 -6.43 8.59 -25.33
N GLU A 88 -6.37 7.32 -24.93
CA GLU A 88 -6.32 6.91 -23.53
C GLU A 88 -5.10 7.51 -22.82
N GLU A 89 -3.93 7.49 -23.46
CA GLU A 89 -2.69 8.11 -22.93
C GLU A 89 -2.81 9.64 -22.79
N ALA A 90 -3.53 10.32 -23.71
CA ALA A 90 -3.75 11.76 -23.62
C ALA A 90 -4.64 12.17 -22.44
N PHE A 91 -5.46 11.27 -21.92
CA PHE A 91 -6.28 11.45 -20.73
C PHE A 91 -5.66 10.78 -19.49
N ASP A 92 -4.43 10.27 -19.55
CA ASP A 92 -3.78 9.55 -18.47
C ASP A 92 -3.40 10.47 -17.30
N VAL A 93 -4.03 10.22 -16.16
CA VAL A 93 -3.75 10.94 -14.90
C VAL A 93 -2.40 10.55 -14.29
N GLU A 94 -1.91 9.34 -14.56
CA GLU A 94 -0.64 8.88 -14.02
C GLU A 94 0.57 9.62 -14.62
N ALA A 95 0.52 9.90 -15.92
CA ALA A 95 1.57 10.67 -16.61
C ALA A 95 1.66 12.09 -16.03
N LEU A 96 0.50 12.71 -15.79
CA LEU A 96 0.42 14.02 -15.13
C LEU A 96 1.00 13.96 -13.72
N SER A 97 0.68 12.91 -12.96
CA SER A 97 1.18 12.71 -11.60
C SER A 97 2.70 12.61 -11.56
N ASP A 98 3.28 11.87 -12.47
CA ASP A 98 4.74 11.65 -12.53
C ASP A 98 5.47 12.94 -12.93
N GLU A 99 4.91 13.74 -13.85
CA GLU A 99 5.45 15.06 -14.23
C GLU A 99 5.38 16.05 -13.07
N PHE A 100 4.20 16.19 -12.46
CA PHE A 100 3.98 17.08 -11.31
C PHE A 100 4.92 16.72 -10.17
N PHE A 101 5.01 15.43 -9.84
CA PHE A 101 5.91 14.94 -8.79
C PHE A 101 7.37 15.28 -9.07
N GLY A 102 7.83 15.08 -10.29
CA GLY A 102 9.22 15.39 -10.68
C GLY A 102 9.58 16.84 -10.40
N LYS A 103 8.74 17.78 -10.88
CA LYS A 103 8.93 19.22 -10.67
C LYS A 103 8.77 19.64 -9.21
N TYR A 104 7.76 19.11 -8.51
CA TYR A 104 7.55 19.39 -7.09
C TYR A 104 8.75 18.97 -6.23
N LYS A 105 9.32 17.79 -6.53
CA LYS A 105 10.53 17.31 -5.87
C LYS A 105 11.73 18.23 -6.13
N ASP A 106 11.86 18.78 -7.32
CA ASP A 106 12.94 19.73 -7.63
C ASP A 106 12.83 21.00 -6.78
N PHE A 107 11.61 21.56 -6.58
CA PHE A 107 11.39 22.68 -5.67
C PHE A 107 11.73 22.29 -4.22
N TYR A 108 11.26 21.13 -3.76
CA TYR A 108 11.59 20.63 -2.41
C TYR A 108 13.10 20.56 -2.19
N GLU A 109 13.82 19.92 -3.11
CA GLU A 109 15.29 19.84 -3.02
C GLU A 109 15.97 21.21 -3.11
N GLN A 110 15.38 22.17 -3.78
CA GLN A 110 15.91 23.54 -3.86
C GLN A 110 15.85 24.24 -2.50
N PHE A 111 14.71 24.18 -1.80
CA PHE A 111 14.57 24.71 -0.44
C PHE A 111 15.53 24.03 0.56
N VAL A 112 15.59 22.71 0.53
CA VAL A 112 16.50 21.93 1.40
C VAL A 112 17.95 22.27 1.12
N GLN A 113 18.35 22.34 -0.15
CA GLN A 113 19.71 22.67 -0.56
C GLN A 113 20.11 24.07 -0.08
N TYR A 114 19.20 25.03 -0.11
CA TYR A 114 19.49 26.39 0.35
C TYR A 114 19.97 26.40 1.81
N VAL A 115 19.34 25.64 2.68
CA VAL A 115 19.70 25.57 4.10
C VAL A 115 20.89 24.67 4.36
N THR A 116 20.87 23.44 3.82
CA THR A 116 21.84 22.37 4.14
C THR A 116 23.09 22.38 3.27
N GLY A 117 23.05 23.06 2.10
CA GLY A 117 24.09 22.95 1.08
C GLY A 117 24.12 21.61 0.34
N LYS A 118 23.17 20.71 0.60
CA LYS A 118 23.15 19.35 0.07
C LYS A 118 21.91 19.09 -0.79
N ARG A 119 22.06 18.25 -1.80
CA ARG A 119 20.93 17.81 -2.66
C ARG A 119 21.09 16.35 -3.05
N PHE A 120 19.96 15.64 -3.20
CA PHE A 120 19.96 14.32 -3.81
C PHE A 120 20.09 14.40 -5.32
N VAL A 121 21.08 13.71 -5.89
CA VAL A 121 21.35 13.61 -7.32
C VAL A 121 21.37 12.16 -7.79
N LYS A 122 20.84 11.88 -8.96
CA LYS A 122 20.85 10.55 -9.56
C LYS A 122 22.23 10.28 -10.18
N SER A 123 22.96 9.30 -9.63
CA SER A 123 24.27 8.89 -10.12
C SER A 123 24.35 7.38 -10.25
N GLY A 124 24.63 6.86 -11.48
CA GLY A 124 24.68 5.42 -11.73
C GLY A 124 23.37 4.68 -11.41
N GLY A 125 22.22 5.32 -11.68
CA GLY A 125 20.88 4.75 -11.44
C GLY A 125 20.44 4.78 -9.97
N LYS A 126 21.26 5.29 -9.03
CA LYS A 126 20.95 5.44 -7.61
C LYS A 126 20.93 6.90 -7.21
N TRP A 127 20.00 7.26 -6.33
CA TRP A 127 20.00 8.56 -5.67
C TRP A 127 21.11 8.59 -4.63
N LYS A 128 21.94 9.66 -4.65
CA LYS A 128 23.01 9.90 -3.69
C LYS A 128 22.97 11.34 -3.24
N GLU A 129 23.10 11.57 -1.96
CA GLU A 129 23.30 12.90 -1.42
C GLU A 129 24.66 13.45 -1.86
N LYS A 130 24.66 14.70 -2.34
CA LYS A 130 25.86 15.40 -2.77
C LYS A 130 25.87 16.80 -2.16
N LYS A 131 26.99 17.18 -1.58
CA LYS A 131 27.22 18.55 -1.17
C LYS A 131 27.42 19.42 -2.43
N ILE A 132 26.61 20.47 -2.54
CA ILE A 132 26.62 21.41 -3.70
C ILE A 132 27.35 22.71 -3.33
N HIS A 133 27.05 23.26 -2.15
CA HIS A 133 27.71 24.45 -1.58
C HIS A 133 27.79 24.33 -0.07
N GLU A 134 28.36 25.32 0.60
CA GLU A 134 28.35 25.38 2.06
C GLU A 134 26.91 25.66 2.55
N PRO A 135 26.51 25.12 3.73
CA PRO A 135 25.21 25.39 4.30
C PRO A 135 25.00 26.87 4.62
N HIS A 136 23.73 27.31 4.67
CA HIS A 136 23.39 28.63 5.19
C HIS A 136 23.66 28.64 6.71
N GLU A 137 24.75 29.24 7.15
CA GLU A 137 25.33 29.05 8.48
C GLU A 137 24.34 29.29 9.61
N GLN A 138 23.59 30.43 9.55
CA GLN A 138 22.63 30.78 10.61
C GLN A 138 21.43 29.83 10.60
N MET A 139 20.70 29.74 9.48
CA MET A 139 19.50 28.90 9.42
C MET A 139 19.81 27.42 9.74
N TYR A 140 20.92 26.89 9.24
CA TYR A 140 21.28 25.51 9.51
C TYR A 140 21.65 25.28 10.98
N ALA A 141 22.24 26.30 11.65
CA ALA A 141 22.50 26.27 13.10
C ALA A 141 21.19 26.29 13.90
N ASP A 142 20.21 27.12 13.49
CA ASP A 142 18.89 27.23 14.14
C ASP A 142 18.10 25.90 14.04
N PHE A 143 18.27 25.15 12.95
CA PHE A 143 17.77 23.76 12.82
C PHE A 143 18.62 22.71 13.57
N GLY A 144 19.52 23.13 14.46
CA GLY A 144 20.42 22.23 15.21
C GLY A 144 21.44 21.49 14.34
N ARG A 145 21.76 22.00 13.15
CA ARG A 145 22.60 21.36 12.12
C ARG A 145 22.13 19.94 11.76
N ASN A 146 20.81 19.73 11.78
CA ASN A 146 20.15 18.44 11.53
C ASN A 146 19.41 18.46 10.18
N ASP A 147 19.94 17.72 9.21
CA ASP A 147 19.35 17.62 7.86
C ASP A 147 17.89 17.13 7.91
N LYS A 148 17.58 16.23 8.84
CA LYS A 148 16.22 15.70 8.99
C LYS A 148 15.23 16.79 9.43
N HIS A 149 15.59 17.65 10.39
CA HIS A 149 14.74 18.75 10.83
C HIS A 149 14.44 19.72 9.68
N VAL A 150 15.47 20.07 8.87
CA VAL A 150 15.30 20.92 7.70
C VAL A 150 14.35 20.27 6.69
N ARG A 151 14.52 18.99 6.42
CA ARG A 151 13.69 18.25 5.46
C ARG A 151 12.25 18.13 5.93
N ASP A 152 12.03 17.84 7.20
CA ASP A 152 10.69 17.74 7.78
C ASP A 152 9.97 19.11 7.78
N TYR A 153 10.70 20.19 8.09
CA TYR A 153 10.19 21.56 8.00
C TYR A 153 9.76 21.93 6.57
N VAL A 154 10.64 21.71 5.59
CA VAL A 154 10.35 22.07 4.19
C VAL A 154 9.17 21.23 3.66
N LYS A 155 9.10 19.93 4.01
CA LYS A 155 7.93 19.10 3.67
C LYS A 155 6.64 19.66 4.22
N LYS A 156 6.62 20.05 5.50
CA LYS A 156 5.46 20.60 6.18
C LYS A 156 5.03 21.92 5.53
N MET A 157 5.97 22.85 5.31
CA MET A 157 5.74 24.13 4.64
C MET A 157 5.12 23.95 3.25
N MET A 158 5.75 23.13 2.40
CA MET A 158 5.26 22.90 1.04
C MET A 158 3.91 22.17 1.04
N GLY A 159 3.70 21.25 1.97
CA GLY A 159 2.43 20.56 2.16
C GLY A 159 1.29 21.52 2.50
N ARG A 160 1.54 22.48 3.40
CA ARG A 160 0.59 23.54 3.74
C ARG A 160 0.24 24.38 2.51
N ILE A 161 1.24 24.81 1.72
CA ILE A 161 1.03 25.61 0.51
C ILE A 161 0.16 24.85 -0.50
N VAL A 162 0.48 23.60 -0.80
CA VAL A 162 -0.31 22.79 -1.74
C VAL A 162 -1.73 22.56 -1.24
N PHE A 163 -1.92 22.35 0.06
CA PHE A 163 -3.26 22.22 0.64
C PHE A 163 -4.12 23.46 0.40
N LEU A 164 -3.55 24.65 0.52
CA LEU A 164 -4.28 25.89 0.26
C LEU A 164 -4.74 26.00 -1.20
N HIS A 165 -4.03 25.39 -2.15
CA HIS A 165 -4.48 25.32 -3.54
C HIS A 165 -5.74 24.47 -3.72
N PHE A 166 -5.95 23.42 -2.89
CA PHE A 166 -7.22 22.73 -2.88
C PHE A 166 -8.36 23.57 -2.29
N LEU A 167 -8.09 24.33 -1.21
CA LEU A 167 -9.11 25.20 -0.59
C LEU A 167 -9.48 26.37 -1.48
N GLN A 168 -8.52 27.03 -2.13
CA GLN A 168 -8.82 28.12 -3.07
C GLN A 168 -9.65 27.61 -4.26
N LYS A 169 -9.41 26.38 -4.73
CA LYS A 169 -10.24 25.75 -5.77
C LYS A 169 -11.70 25.55 -5.35
N LYS A 170 -11.96 25.37 -4.04
CA LYS A 170 -13.31 25.34 -3.47
C LYS A 170 -13.93 26.73 -3.39
N GLY A 171 -13.16 27.80 -3.57
CA GLY A 171 -13.57 29.19 -3.35
C GLY A 171 -13.71 29.54 -1.87
N TRP A 172 -12.91 28.90 -1.01
CA TRP A 172 -12.91 29.16 0.43
C TRP A 172 -11.75 30.02 0.91
N MET A 173 -10.85 30.43 0.02
CA MET A 173 -9.73 31.31 0.32
C MET A 173 -9.98 32.69 -0.26
N GLY A 174 -9.63 33.73 0.50
CA GLY A 174 -9.75 35.11 0.01
C GLY A 174 -11.18 35.53 -0.32
N VAL A 175 -12.18 35.06 0.45
CA VAL A 175 -13.59 35.46 0.22
C VAL A 175 -13.81 36.88 0.72
N PRO A 176 -14.26 37.81 -0.13
CA PRO A 176 -14.58 39.15 0.28
C PRO A 176 -15.65 39.18 1.38
N GLU A 177 -15.60 40.16 2.29
CA GLU A 177 -16.51 40.31 3.44
C GLU A 177 -17.99 40.19 3.02
N ASN A 178 -18.35 40.83 1.90
CA ASN A 178 -19.73 40.90 1.38
C ASN A 178 -20.15 39.72 0.50
N LYS A 179 -19.28 38.72 0.28
CA LYS A 179 -19.55 37.54 -0.53
C LYS A 179 -19.77 36.28 0.33
N LYS A 180 -20.36 35.26 -0.30
CA LYS A 180 -20.62 33.96 0.33
C LYS A 180 -19.43 33.04 0.16
N TRP A 181 -19.34 32.02 1.02
CA TRP A 181 -18.42 30.93 0.86
C TRP A 181 -18.62 30.24 -0.51
N GLY A 182 -17.51 29.90 -1.17
CA GLY A 182 -17.50 29.41 -2.55
C GLY A 182 -17.31 30.49 -3.61
N GLU A 183 -17.36 31.76 -3.23
CA GLU A 183 -17.12 32.94 -4.13
C GLU A 183 -15.74 33.58 -3.89
N GLY A 184 -14.83 32.86 -3.24
CA GLY A 184 -13.48 33.31 -2.97
C GLY A 184 -12.58 33.32 -4.20
N ASP A 185 -11.37 33.81 -4.00
CA ASP A 185 -10.37 33.92 -5.04
C ASP A 185 -9.73 32.55 -5.34
N VAL A 186 -9.91 32.05 -6.55
CA VAL A 186 -9.36 30.75 -6.99
C VAL A 186 -7.86 30.79 -7.31
N GLU A 187 -7.27 32.00 -7.30
CA GLU A 187 -5.86 32.29 -7.50
C GLU A 187 -5.23 32.95 -6.27
N PHE A 188 -5.90 32.85 -5.12
CA PHE A 188 -5.58 33.54 -3.88
C PHE A 188 -4.10 33.46 -3.51
N MET A 189 -3.49 32.27 -3.59
CA MET A 189 -2.08 32.10 -3.19
C MET A 189 -1.11 32.83 -4.12
N LEU A 190 -1.41 32.91 -5.40
CA LEU A 190 -0.62 33.68 -6.37
C LEU A 190 -0.81 35.19 -6.14
N HIS A 191 -2.05 35.63 -6.03
CA HIS A 191 -2.36 37.06 -5.76
C HIS A 191 -1.79 37.53 -4.42
N LEU A 192 -1.78 36.68 -3.40
CA LEU A 192 -1.18 37.00 -2.11
C LEU A 192 0.33 37.31 -2.26
N PHE A 193 1.05 36.59 -3.12
CA PHE A 193 2.44 36.89 -3.42
C PHE A 193 2.57 38.15 -4.33
N GLU A 194 1.82 38.24 -5.41
CA GLU A 194 1.92 39.33 -6.41
C GLU A 194 1.68 40.68 -5.78
N TYR A 195 0.62 40.82 -4.95
CA TYR A 195 0.23 42.05 -4.29
C TYR A 195 1.00 42.34 -3.00
N SER A 196 1.87 41.45 -2.53
CA SER A 196 2.76 41.70 -1.40
C SER A 196 3.77 42.80 -1.75
N SER A 197 4.07 43.69 -0.77
CA SER A 197 5.15 44.64 -0.89
C SER A 197 6.51 43.95 -1.04
N GLU A 198 7.49 44.64 -1.61
CA GLU A 198 8.84 44.10 -1.78
C GLU A 198 9.44 43.58 -0.46
N LYS A 199 9.19 44.31 0.65
CA LYS A 199 9.61 43.89 1.98
C LYS A 199 8.99 42.54 2.40
N GLN A 200 7.70 42.36 2.13
CA GLN A 200 6.98 41.13 2.42
C GLN A 200 7.46 39.97 1.53
N LYS A 201 7.74 40.25 0.24
CA LYS A 201 8.29 39.22 -0.67
C LYS A 201 9.68 38.75 -0.24
N GLU A 202 10.54 39.63 0.28
CA GLU A 202 11.86 39.30 0.81
C GLU A 202 11.80 38.31 1.99
N ASN A 203 10.69 38.31 2.75
CA ASN A 203 10.46 37.41 3.86
C ASN A 203 9.04 36.84 3.84
N PHE A 204 8.63 36.32 2.68
CA PHE A 204 7.24 35.94 2.40
C PHE A 204 6.70 34.86 3.35
N LEU A 205 7.55 33.94 3.79
CA LEU A 205 7.14 32.89 4.72
C LEU A 205 6.73 33.50 6.08
N ASP A 206 7.65 34.24 6.74
CA ASP A 206 7.40 34.71 8.12
C ASP A 206 6.42 35.90 8.15
N GLU A 207 6.43 36.75 7.11
CA GLU A 207 5.62 37.98 7.08
C GLU A 207 4.19 37.76 6.55
N VAL A 208 3.97 36.71 5.74
CA VAL A 208 2.67 36.52 5.05
C VAL A 208 2.10 35.13 5.29
N LEU A 209 2.87 34.07 5.02
CA LEU A 209 2.34 32.70 5.07
C LEU A 209 2.15 32.17 6.51
N GLU A 210 3.11 32.39 7.40
CA GLU A 210 2.96 31.93 8.80
C GLU A 210 1.83 32.64 9.54
N PRO A 211 1.62 33.98 9.40
CA PRO A 211 0.43 34.63 9.90
C PRO A 211 -0.87 34.04 9.33
N LEU A 212 -0.91 33.70 8.04
CA LEU A 212 -2.06 33.05 7.43
C LEU A 212 -2.28 31.64 8.04
N PHE A 213 -1.20 30.85 8.23
CA PHE A 213 -1.31 29.51 8.81
C PHE A 213 -1.83 29.56 10.25
N ALA A 214 -1.21 30.34 11.11
CA ALA A 214 -1.55 30.39 12.53
C ALA A 214 -2.78 31.28 12.81
N GLY A 215 -2.76 32.55 12.36
CA GLY A 215 -3.83 33.48 12.61
C GLY A 215 -5.04 33.29 11.70
N GLY A 216 -4.80 32.89 10.45
CA GLY A 216 -5.85 32.63 9.47
C GLY A 216 -6.56 31.29 9.64
N LEU A 217 -5.83 30.19 9.67
CA LEU A 217 -6.39 28.85 9.53
C LEU A 217 -6.50 28.07 10.84
N ASP A 218 -5.67 28.39 11.83
CA ASP A 218 -5.62 27.70 13.13
C ASP A 218 -6.25 28.48 14.29
N THR A 219 -6.74 29.70 14.05
CA THR A 219 -7.41 30.54 15.06
C THR A 219 -8.90 30.63 14.77
N ASP A 220 -9.73 30.36 15.81
CA ASP A 220 -11.18 30.48 15.72
C ASP A 220 -11.59 31.97 15.66
N ARG A 221 -12.14 32.38 14.53
CA ARG A 221 -12.63 33.75 14.25
C ARG A 221 -14.11 33.76 13.86
N THR A 222 -14.85 32.74 14.17
CA THR A 222 -16.30 32.66 13.85
C THR A 222 -17.09 33.82 14.45
N ALA A 223 -16.62 34.38 15.56
CA ALA A 223 -17.19 35.62 16.16
C ALA A 223 -16.91 36.88 15.33
N GLU A 224 -15.97 36.82 14.39
CA GLU A 224 -15.54 37.94 13.52
C GLU A 224 -15.91 37.67 12.05
N ASP A 225 -16.93 36.86 11.78
CA ASP A 225 -17.38 36.45 10.44
C ASP A 225 -16.25 35.77 9.61
N ASP A 226 -15.31 35.08 10.28
CA ASP A 226 -14.11 34.43 9.72
C ASP A 226 -13.14 35.41 9.01
N LEU A 227 -13.24 36.68 9.24
CA LEU A 227 -12.40 37.70 8.64
C LEU A 227 -10.96 37.64 9.19
N PHE A 228 -10.01 37.65 8.27
CA PHE A 228 -8.57 37.67 8.53
C PHE A 228 -7.92 38.81 7.76
N ASP A 229 -7.08 39.59 8.42
CA ASP A 229 -6.29 40.63 7.77
C ASP A 229 -4.99 40.03 7.25
N THR A 230 -4.86 39.91 5.95
CA THR A 230 -3.67 39.36 5.28
C THR A 230 -2.46 40.28 5.37
N ASN A 231 -2.64 41.53 5.77
CA ASN A 231 -1.64 42.64 5.68
C ASN A 231 -1.11 42.88 4.24
N VAL A 232 -1.79 42.34 3.23
CA VAL A 232 -1.46 42.51 1.80
C VAL A 232 -2.57 43.30 1.13
N ALA A 233 -2.22 44.24 0.27
CA ALA A 233 -3.15 45.10 -0.44
C ALA A 233 -3.81 44.38 -1.62
N LEU A 234 -4.63 43.39 -1.34
CA LEU A 234 -5.40 42.65 -2.34
C LEU A 234 -6.43 43.55 -3.04
N PRO A 235 -6.85 43.23 -4.28
CA PRO A 235 -7.81 44.05 -5.04
C PRO A 235 -9.14 44.30 -4.34
N GLU A 236 -9.61 43.32 -3.55
CA GLU A 236 -10.88 43.39 -2.80
C GLU A 236 -10.68 43.86 -1.33
N GLY A 237 -9.47 44.24 -0.94
CA GLY A 237 -9.09 44.68 0.41
C GLY A 237 -8.24 43.64 1.16
N SER A 238 -7.53 44.13 2.22
CA SER A 238 -6.64 43.23 3.00
C SER A 238 -7.40 42.24 3.89
N LYS A 239 -8.64 42.57 4.26
CA LYS A 239 -9.50 41.73 5.11
C LYS A 239 -10.36 40.83 4.26
N VAL A 240 -10.16 39.52 4.41
CA VAL A 240 -10.86 38.49 3.65
C VAL A 240 -11.26 37.35 4.58
N LYS A 241 -12.31 36.60 4.20
CA LYS A 241 -12.68 35.38 4.93
C LYS A 241 -11.71 34.25 4.52
N VAL A 242 -11.21 33.58 5.53
CA VAL A 242 -10.48 32.28 5.38
C VAL A 242 -11.04 31.30 6.40
N PRO A 243 -11.13 29.98 6.05
CA PRO A 243 -11.79 29.01 6.92
C PRO A 243 -10.96 28.73 8.18
N TYR A 244 -11.61 28.58 9.33
CA TYR A 244 -10.99 27.99 10.50
C TYR A 244 -11.02 26.46 10.37
N LEU A 245 -9.85 25.82 10.35
CA LEU A 245 -9.72 24.39 10.08
C LEU A 245 -9.50 23.54 11.34
N ASN A 246 -9.11 24.14 12.45
CA ASN A 246 -8.94 23.51 13.74
C ASN A 246 -8.12 22.20 13.69
N GLY A 247 -6.81 22.29 13.67
CA GLY A 247 -5.94 21.18 14.02
C GLY A 247 -4.85 20.76 13.02
N GLY A 248 -3.94 20.02 13.56
CA GLY A 248 -2.90 19.17 13.00
C GLY A 248 -1.93 19.80 12.04
N LEU A 249 -2.35 20.08 10.82
CA LEU A 249 -1.44 20.56 9.77
C LEU A 249 -0.94 21.99 10.02
N PHE A 250 -1.82 22.88 10.53
CA PHE A 250 -1.51 24.31 10.75
C PHE A 250 -1.10 24.61 12.17
N GLU A 251 -1.26 23.66 13.10
CA GLU A 251 -0.79 23.78 14.49
C GLU A 251 0.73 24.04 14.51
N ARG A 252 1.14 25.04 15.27
CA ARG A 252 2.57 25.37 15.44
C ARG A 252 3.30 24.32 16.25
N ASP A 253 4.47 23.95 15.78
CA ASP A 253 5.44 23.16 16.56
C ASP A 253 6.77 23.91 16.72
N ALA A 254 7.72 23.30 17.43
CA ALA A 254 9.01 23.91 17.71
C ALA A 254 9.83 24.25 16.44
N LEU A 255 9.58 23.59 15.32
CA LEU A 255 10.25 23.92 14.05
C LEU A 255 9.64 25.16 13.38
N ASP A 256 8.36 25.44 13.59
CA ASP A 256 7.68 26.65 13.08
C ASP A 256 8.10 27.93 13.85
N GLU A 257 8.79 27.79 14.99
CA GLU A 257 9.32 28.93 15.73
C GLU A 257 10.69 29.39 15.23
N ILE A 258 11.30 28.64 14.32
CA ILE A 258 12.59 28.97 13.72
C ILE A 258 12.39 30.02 12.65
N ALA A 259 12.97 31.21 12.85
CA ALA A 259 12.93 32.25 11.82
C ALA A 259 13.67 31.80 10.56
N THR A 260 12.97 31.85 9.42
CA THR A 260 13.52 31.38 8.15
C THR A 260 13.39 32.48 7.09
N LYS A 261 14.46 32.67 6.33
CA LYS A 261 14.45 33.61 5.20
C LYS A 261 14.92 32.94 3.92
N PHE A 262 13.95 32.51 3.10
CA PHE A 262 14.21 31.98 1.77
C PHE A 262 14.14 33.07 0.70
N PRO A 263 14.89 32.94 -0.42
CA PRO A 263 14.78 33.86 -1.55
C PRO A 263 13.35 33.94 -2.07
N SER A 264 12.86 35.19 -2.33
CA SER A 264 11.50 35.44 -2.84
C SER A 264 11.19 34.66 -4.13
N GLU A 265 12.17 34.52 -5.02
CA GLU A 265 12.07 33.78 -6.28
C GLU A 265 11.71 32.31 -6.10
N TYR A 266 12.02 31.71 -4.94
CA TYR A 266 11.64 30.32 -4.65
C TYR A 266 10.13 30.17 -4.48
N PHE A 267 9.51 31.14 -3.79
CA PHE A 267 8.05 31.16 -3.64
C PHE A 267 7.37 31.56 -4.94
N GLU A 268 7.87 32.56 -5.64
CA GLU A 268 7.36 32.96 -6.95
C GLU A 268 7.29 31.76 -7.91
N ASN A 269 8.40 31.10 -8.13
CA ASN A 269 8.48 29.94 -9.02
C ASN A 269 7.60 28.77 -8.56
N LEU A 270 7.50 28.52 -7.26
CA LEU A 270 6.65 27.48 -6.69
C LEU A 270 5.17 27.77 -6.91
N LEU A 271 4.73 29.00 -6.63
CA LEU A 271 3.33 29.43 -6.77
C LEU A 271 2.91 29.47 -8.25
N GLU A 272 3.75 30.01 -9.14
CA GLU A 272 3.54 29.94 -10.58
C GLU A 272 3.45 28.50 -11.10
N PHE A 273 4.33 27.61 -10.61
CA PHE A 273 4.28 26.21 -10.96
C PHE A 273 2.95 25.58 -10.53
N LEU A 274 2.51 25.79 -9.29
CA LEU A 274 1.26 25.22 -8.78
C LEU A 274 0.04 25.78 -9.52
N HIS A 275 0.06 27.07 -9.86
CA HIS A 275 -1.00 27.72 -10.64
C HIS A 275 -1.21 27.10 -12.05
N GLN A 276 -0.17 26.52 -12.65
CA GLN A 276 -0.27 25.89 -13.96
C GLN A 276 -1.12 24.61 -13.99
N TYR A 277 -1.48 24.04 -12.83
CA TYR A 277 -2.22 22.79 -12.73
C TYR A 277 -3.64 23.00 -12.20
N ASN A 278 -4.57 22.20 -12.72
CA ASN A 278 -5.89 22.12 -12.14
C ASN A 278 -5.84 21.21 -10.91
N PHE A 279 -6.35 21.70 -9.80
CA PHE A 279 -6.52 20.93 -8.58
C PHE A 279 -7.95 20.38 -8.52
N THR A 280 -8.11 19.12 -8.12
CA THR A 280 -9.41 18.51 -7.90
C THR A 280 -9.54 18.19 -6.42
N ILE A 281 -10.65 18.58 -5.78
CA ILE A 281 -10.85 18.35 -4.35
C ILE A 281 -11.17 16.89 -4.07
N ASP A 282 -11.80 16.20 -5.02
CA ASP A 282 -12.26 14.82 -4.90
C ASP A 282 -11.20 13.83 -5.43
N GLU A 283 -10.93 12.77 -4.68
CA GLU A 283 -9.98 11.74 -5.11
C GLU A 283 -10.50 10.95 -6.29
N ASN A 284 -9.62 10.67 -7.25
CA ASN A 284 -9.95 9.93 -8.45
C ASN A 284 -10.21 8.45 -8.16
N ASP A 285 -11.17 7.90 -8.89
CA ASP A 285 -11.46 6.46 -8.93
C ASP A 285 -10.74 5.81 -10.11
N PRO A 286 -10.35 4.52 -10.05
CA PRO A 286 -9.81 3.81 -11.21
C PRO A 286 -10.67 3.86 -12.47
N ASP A 287 -12.00 3.95 -12.29
CA ASP A 287 -12.97 3.96 -13.39
C ASP A 287 -13.51 5.36 -13.72
N ASP A 288 -13.27 6.35 -12.85
CA ASP A 288 -13.75 7.72 -12.97
C ASP A 288 -12.73 8.73 -12.47
N ALA A 289 -11.94 9.28 -13.38
CA ALA A 289 -10.88 10.21 -13.06
C ALA A 289 -11.10 11.58 -13.69
N GLN A 290 -10.85 12.62 -12.91
CA GLN A 290 -10.67 13.99 -13.41
C GLN A 290 -9.17 14.24 -13.59
N VAL A 291 -8.79 14.70 -14.79
CA VAL A 291 -7.38 14.97 -15.10
C VAL A 291 -6.95 16.27 -14.42
N GLY A 292 -6.24 16.13 -13.32
CA GLY A 292 -5.79 17.21 -12.47
C GLY A 292 -5.05 16.68 -11.26
N VAL A 293 -4.49 17.56 -10.44
CA VAL A 293 -3.84 17.20 -9.17
C VAL A 293 -4.91 16.87 -8.14
N ASP A 294 -4.97 15.63 -7.68
CA ASP A 294 -5.92 15.17 -6.67
C ASP A 294 -5.24 14.96 -5.29
N PRO A 295 -5.99 14.84 -4.20
CA PRO A 295 -5.43 14.65 -2.85
C PRO A 295 -4.58 13.38 -2.70
N GLU A 296 -4.83 12.33 -3.48
CA GLU A 296 -4.01 11.13 -3.48
C GLU A 296 -2.60 11.38 -4.00
N MET A 297 -2.45 12.28 -4.98
CA MET A 297 -1.13 12.67 -5.48
C MET A 297 -0.25 13.24 -4.38
N LEU A 298 -0.83 13.97 -3.41
CA LEU A 298 -0.09 14.41 -2.23
C LEU A 298 0.49 13.22 -1.45
N GLY A 299 -0.33 12.19 -1.21
CA GLY A 299 0.14 10.96 -0.56
C GLY A 299 1.33 10.35 -1.29
N ARG A 300 1.23 10.19 -2.61
CA ARG A 300 2.33 9.67 -3.46
C ARG A 300 3.57 10.55 -3.41
N ILE A 301 3.41 11.88 -3.44
CA ILE A 301 4.51 12.84 -3.35
C ILE A 301 5.25 12.67 -2.02
N PHE A 302 4.53 12.70 -0.91
CA PHE A 302 5.13 12.62 0.42
C PHE A 302 5.81 11.28 0.68
N GLU A 303 5.19 10.16 0.32
CA GLU A 303 5.81 8.84 0.43
C GLU A 303 7.09 8.74 -0.40
N ASN A 304 7.11 9.32 -1.61
CA ASN A 304 8.30 9.29 -2.47
C ASN A 304 9.38 10.31 -2.09
N LEU A 305 9.04 11.35 -1.30
CA LEU A 305 10.02 12.26 -0.70
C LEU A 305 10.70 11.67 0.55
N LEU A 306 10.23 10.54 1.08
CA LEU A 306 10.92 9.81 2.13
C LEU A 306 12.21 9.21 1.57
N GLU A 307 13.34 9.70 2.03
CA GLU A 307 14.69 9.40 1.49
C GLU A 307 15.12 7.96 1.72
N ASP A 308 14.61 7.35 2.80
CA ASP A 308 14.97 6.02 3.27
C ASP A 308 13.91 4.96 2.98
N ASN A 309 13.07 5.14 1.95
CA ASN A 309 11.97 4.21 1.65
C ASN A 309 12.42 2.74 1.57
N LYS A 310 13.62 2.48 1.00
CA LYS A 310 14.18 1.12 0.96
C LYS A 310 14.59 0.60 2.33
N ASP A 311 15.11 1.46 3.20
CA ASP A 311 15.53 1.09 4.54
C ASP A 311 14.34 0.95 5.50
N LYS A 312 13.25 1.67 5.21
CA LYS A 312 11.97 1.61 5.93
C LYS A 312 10.97 0.61 5.35
N GLY A 313 11.18 0.15 4.10
CA GLY A 313 10.35 -0.85 3.44
C GLY A 313 8.94 -0.35 3.06
N ALA A 314 8.75 0.97 2.92
CA ALA A 314 7.48 1.58 2.57
C ALA A 314 7.31 1.70 1.05
N TYR A 315 6.15 1.30 0.52
CA TYR A 315 5.81 1.34 -0.90
C TYR A 315 4.36 1.76 -1.10
N TYR A 316 4.14 2.69 -2.04
CA TYR A 316 2.80 3.13 -2.40
C TYR A 316 1.99 2.02 -3.06
N THR A 317 0.78 1.76 -2.59
CA THR A 317 -0.10 0.70 -3.10
C THR A 317 -1.02 1.20 -4.21
N PRO A 318 -1.07 0.53 -5.39
CA PRO A 318 -1.98 0.91 -6.48
C PRO A 318 -3.45 0.91 -6.07
N LYS A 319 -4.23 1.84 -6.63
CA LYS A 319 -5.67 2.02 -6.33
C LYS A 319 -6.50 0.76 -6.52
N GLU A 320 -6.21 -0.01 -7.56
CA GLU A 320 -6.90 -1.24 -7.89
C GLU A 320 -6.72 -2.30 -6.79
N ILE A 321 -5.51 -2.41 -6.24
CA ILE A 321 -5.21 -3.31 -5.11
C ILE A 321 -5.92 -2.81 -3.85
N VAL A 322 -5.86 -1.49 -3.57
CA VAL A 322 -6.55 -0.89 -2.42
C VAL A 322 -8.05 -1.20 -2.50
N ARG A 323 -8.69 -0.90 -3.64
CA ARG A 323 -10.11 -1.15 -3.87
C ARG A 323 -10.48 -2.63 -3.67
N TYR A 324 -9.71 -3.53 -4.28
CA TYR A 324 -9.92 -4.96 -4.11
C TYR A 324 -9.85 -5.39 -2.65
N MET A 325 -8.78 -5.01 -1.94
CA MET A 325 -8.59 -5.40 -0.53
C MET A 325 -9.65 -4.78 0.37
N CYS A 326 -10.07 -3.54 0.13
CA CYS A 326 -11.14 -2.87 0.87
C CYS A 326 -12.49 -3.60 0.70
N ARG A 327 -12.88 -3.92 -0.54
CA ARG A 327 -14.13 -4.66 -0.83
C ARG A 327 -14.11 -6.05 -0.22
N GLN A 328 -13.02 -6.79 -0.38
CA GLN A 328 -12.90 -8.14 0.21
C GLN A 328 -12.99 -8.12 1.73
N SER A 329 -12.32 -7.16 2.38
CA SER A 329 -12.37 -7.01 3.84
C SER A 329 -13.78 -6.65 4.31
N LEU A 330 -14.47 -5.76 3.59
CA LEU A 330 -15.83 -5.35 3.91
C LEU A 330 -16.82 -6.49 3.76
N VAL A 331 -16.74 -7.24 2.65
CA VAL A 331 -17.57 -8.44 2.43
C VAL A 331 -17.31 -9.47 3.53
N ALA A 332 -16.03 -9.80 3.81
CA ALA A 332 -15.67 -10.77 4.85
C ALA A 332 -16.24 -10.39 6.22
N TYR A 333 -16.24 -9.10 6.56
CA TYR A 333 -16.85 -8.60 7.80
C TYR A 333 -18.37 -8.71 7.79
N LEU A 334 -19.03 -8.24 6.72
CA LEU A 334 -20.49 -8.19 6.63
C LEU A 334 -21.13 -9.58 6.67
N VAL A 335 -20.49 -10.58 6.06
CA VAL A 335 -21.03 -11.96 6.00
C VAL A 335 -20.74 -12.80 7.23
N THR A 336 -19.99 -12.30 8.21
CA THR A 336 -19.49 -13.10 9.36
C THR A 336 -20.63 -13.76 10.15
N ASP A 337 -21.77 -13.10 10.31
CA ASP A 337 -22.90 -13.58 11.10
C ASP A 337 -24.08 -14.03 10.21
N ILE A 338 -23.85 -14.24 8.90
CA ILE A 338 -24.84 -14.73 7.93
C ILE A 338 -24.52 -16.19 7.64
N GLU A 339 -25.51 -17.09 7.88
CA GLU A 339 -25.35 -18.52 7.60
C GLU A 339 -25.76 -18.89 6.16
N ASP A 340 -26.74 -18.16 5.60
CA ASP A 340 -27.27 -18.40 4.24
C ASP A 340 -26.26 -17.98 3.16
N GLU A 341 -25.77 -18.95 2.39
CA GLU A 341 -24.80 -18.72 1.30
C GLU A 341 -25.38 -17.81 0.19
N SER A 342 -26.69 -17.86 -0.08
CA SER A 342 -27.32 -16.96 -1.06
C SER A 342 -27.27 -15.51 -0.58
N LYS A 343 -27.51 -15.29 0.71
CA LYS A 343 -27.41 -13.95 1.31
C LYS A 343 -25.97 -13.46 1.36
N LYS A 344 -25.01 -14.33 1.60
CA LYS A 344 -23.56 -13.96 1.50
C LYS A 344 -23.22 -13.47 0.10
N GLN A 345 -23.72 -14.17 -0.92
CA GLN A 345 -23.49 -13.76 -2.30
C GLN A 345 -24.19 -12.42 -2.61
N GLN A 346 -25.43 -12.22 -2.15
CA GLN A 346 -26.14 -10.95 -2.29
C GLN A 346 -25.36 -9.79 -1.67
N VAL A 347 -24.78 -9.96 -0.48
CA VAL A 347 -23.92 -8.96 0.17
C VAL A 347 -22.66 -8.70 -0.66
N ALA A 348 -22.00 -9.73 -1.18
CA ALA A 348 -20.82 -9.57 -2.01
C ALA A 348 -21.13 -8.78 -3.30
N ASP A 349 -22.26 -9.08 -3.94
CA ASP A 349 -22.72 -8.39 -5.15
C ASP A 349 -23.18 -6.95 -4.83
N PHE A 350 -23.79 -6.71 -3.67
CA PHE A 350 -24.14 -5.37 -3.21
C PHE A 350 -22.87 -4.50 -3.01
N VAL A 351 -21.87 -4.99 -2.31
CA VAL A 351 -20.61 -4.24 -2.10
C VAL A 351 -19.88 -3.97 -3.44
N ARG A 352 -20.06 -4.85 -4.44
CA ARG A 352 -19.48 -4.66 -5.77
C ARG A 352 -20.22 -3.60 -6.59
N ASN A 353 -21.58 -3.63 -6.57
CA ASN A 353 -22.42 -2.89 -7.50
C ASN A 353 -23.12 -1.68 -6.85
N TYR A 354 -23.18 -1.61 -5.52
CA TYR A 354 -23.93 -0.62 -4.73
C TYR A 354 -25.42 -0.57 -5.12
N ASP A 355 -25.98 -1.73 -5.45
CA ASP A 355 -27.38 -1.89 -5.82
C ASP A 355 -28.16 -2.44 -4.61
N VAL A 356 -28.98 -1.59 -4.01
CA VAL A 356 -29.77 -1.91 -2.81
C VAL A 356 -30.86 -2.95 -3.07
N GLU A 357 -31.26 -3.16 -4.31
CA GLU A 357 -32.24 -4.20 -4.68
C GLU A 357 -31.70 -5.60 -4.37
N LEU A 358 -30.37 -5.76 -4.36
CA LEU A 358 -29.72 -7.00 -3.90
C LEU A 358 -29.89 -7.27 -2.40
N LEU A 359 -30.30 -6.28 -1.62
CA LEU A 359 -30.62 -6.37 -0.20
C LEU A 359 -32.14 -6.33 0.06
N ASP A 360 -32.94 -6.77 -0.89
CA ASP A 360 -34.43 -6.74 -0.84
C ASP A 360 -35.01 -5.32 -0.76
N GLY A 361 -34.27 -4.31 -1.27
CA GLY A 361 -34.60 -2.88 -1.27
C GLY A 361 -34.22 -2.13 0.00
N ASN A 362 -34.16 -0.81 -0.08
CA ASN A 362 -33.62 0.08 0.97
C ASN A 362 -34.42 0.11 2.29
N GLN A 363 -35.68 -0.37 2.29
CA GLN A 363 -36.54 -0.43 3.49
C GLN A 363 -36.64 -1.84 4.07
N SER A 364 -35.88 -2.79 3.58
CA SER A 364 -35.89 -4.16 4.08
C SER A 364 -35.16 -4.28 5.44
N ASP A 365 -35.55 -5.26 6.25
CA ASP A 365 -34.84 -5.61 7.49
C ASP A 365 -33.39 -6.04 7.18
N PHE A 366 -33.18 -6.63 6.01
CA PHE A 366 -31.84 -7.04 5.59
C PHE A 366 -30.94 -5.85 5.23
N ALA A 367 -31.45 -4.86 4.48
CA ALA A 367 -30.71 -3.65 4.21
C ALA A 367 -30.38 -2.87 5.50
N GLN A 368 -31.33 -2.79 6.43
CA GLN A 368 -31.11 -2.15 7.75
C GLN A 368 -30.06 -2.90 8.55
N PHE A 369 -30.11 -4.23 8.59
CA PHE A 369 -29.07 -5.05 9.25
C PHE A 369 -27.68 -4.77 8.68
N ILE A 370 -27.53 -4.67 7.37
CA ILE A 370 -26.25 -4.36 6.72
C ILE A 370 -25.81 -2.93 7.05
N ASP A 371 -26.72 -1.95 7.02
CA ASP A 371 -26.39 -0.55 7.34
C ASP A 371 -25.94 -0.37 8.81
N ASP A 372 -26.60 -1.04 9.75
CA ASP A 372 -26.20 -1.02 11.16
C ASP A 372 -24.78 -1.59 11.35
N ARG A 373 -24.45 -2.66 10.63
CA ARG A 373 -23.07 -3.20 10.63
C ARG A 373 -22.06 -2.22 10.02
N LEU A 374 -22.43 -1.56 8.92
CA LEU A 374 -21.58 -0.54 8.29
C LEU A 374 -21.36 0.67 9.19
N LYS A 375 -22.36 1.06 10.01
CA LYS A 375 -22.24 2.14 11.00
C LYS A 375 -21.28 1.80 12.14
N GLU A 376 -21.28 0.53 12.58
CA GLU A 376 -20.58 0.10 13.80
C GLU A 376 -19.16 -0.41 13.56
N VAL A 377 -18.79 -0.74 12.33
CA VAL A 377 -17.50 -1.35 12.00
C VAL A 377 -16.31 -0.52 12.52
N LYS A 378 -15.31 -1.20 13.10
CA LYS A 378 -14.04 -0.59 13.55
C LYS A 378 -12.89 -1.13 12.71
N ILE A 379 -12.23 -0.22 12.01
CA ILE A 379 -11.22 -0.52 11.00
C ILE A 379 -9.89 0.09 11.43
N CYS A 380 -8.82 -0.68 11.31
CA CYS A 380 -7.47 -0.20 11.62
C CYS A 380 -6.49 -0.51 10.50
N ASP A 381 -5.71 0.50 10.13
CA ASP A 381 -4.46 0.31 9.41
C ASP A 381 -3.29 0.58 10.37
N PRO A 382 -2.54 -0.46 10.79
CA PRO A 382 -1.44 -0.30 11.74
C PRO A 382 -0.15 0.26 11.14
N ALA A 383 -0.11 0.50 9.83
CA ALA A 383 0.98 1.14 9.10
C ALA A 383 0.38 2.04 8.01
N ILE A 384 -0.40 3.03 8.45
CA ILE A 384 -1.35 3.77 7.63
C ILE A 384 -0.71 4.50 6.44
N GLY A 385 0.57 4.88 6.51
CA GLY A 385 1.22 5.67 5.50
C GLY A 385 0.45 6.96 5.21
N SER A 386 0.28 7.29 3.95
CA SER A 386 -0.55 8.42 3.50
C SER A 386 -2.07 8.16 3.54
N GLY A 387 -2.52 7.04 4.10
CA GLY A 387 -3.94 6.74 4.29
C GLY A 387 -4.63 6.04 3.12
N ALA A 388 -3.92 5.34 2.26
CA ALA A 388 -4.51 4.72 1.06
C ALA A 388 -5.66 3.74 1.36
N PHE A 389 -5.46 2.80 2.28
CA PHE A 389 -6.50 1.82 2.65
C PHE A 389 -7.66 2.43 3.44
N PRO A 390 -7.43 3.25 4.46
CA PRO A 390 -8.50 3.94 5.16
C PRO A 390 -9.35 4.84 4.25
N MET A 391 -8.74 5.54 3.29
CA MET A 391 -9.46 6.32 2.29
C MET A 391 -10.27 5.44 1.36
N GLY A 392 -9.71 4.30 0.93
CA GLY A 392 -10.43 3.29 0.16
C GLY A 392 -11.66 2.76 0.90
N LEU A 393 -11.51 2.43 2.20
CA LEU A 393 -12.63 1.96 3.03
C LEU A 393 -13.65 3.06 3.33
N LEU A 394 -13.22 4.29 3.57
CA LEU A 394 -14.14 5.43 3.67
C LEU A 394 -15.04 5.51 2.44
N LYS A 395 -14.45 5.37 1.25
CA LYS A 395 -15.19 5.43 -0.01
C LYS A 395 -16.16 4.25 -0.16
N GLU A 396 -15.72 3.02 0.10
CA GLU A 396 -16.58 1.85 0.01
C GLU A 396 -17.74 1.90 1.02
N LEU A 397 -17.47 2.29 2.27
CA LEU A 397 -18.50 2.50 3.30
C LEU A 397 -19.49 3.61 2.90
N PHE A 398 -18.98 4.73 2.38
CA PHE A 398 -19.80 5.84 1.93
C PHE A 398 -20.73 5.43 0.78
N LEU A 399 -20.21 4.68 -0.20
CA LEU A 399 -21.01 4.22 -1.34
C LEU A 399 -22.07 3.19 -0.91
N CYS A 400 -21.72 2.24 -0.04
CA CYS A 400 -22.68 1.25 0.46
C CYS A 400 -23.78 1.90 1.31
N ARG A 401 -23.42 2.72 2.29
CA ARG A 401 -24.40 3.40 3.16
C ARG A 401 -25.21 4.43 2.39
N GLY A 402 -24.57 5.19 1.49
CA GLY A 402 -25.24 6.15 0.65
C GLY A 402 -26.28 5.51 -0.27
N ALA A 403 -26.01 4.32 -0.80
CA ALA A 403 -26.98 3.57 -1.60
C ALA A 403 -28.21 3.14 -0.79
N ILE A 404 -28.03 2.73 0.47
CA ILE A 404 -29.13 2.37 1.37
C ILE A 404 -29.93 3.62 1.79
N GLU A 405 -29.25 4.71 2.14
CA GLU A 405 -29.85 5.99 2.56
C GLU A 405 -30.22 6.93 1.40
N ASN A 406 -30.11 6.50 0.14
CA ASN A 406 -30.34 7.30 -1.09
C ASN A 406 -29.52 8.60 -1.14
N PHE A 407 -28.33 8.62 -0.56
CA PHE A 407 -27.40 9.76 -0.48
C PHE A 407 -27.99 11.04 0.11
N SER A 408 -29.04 10.93 0.94
CA SER A 408 -29.76 12.07 1.51
C SER A 408 -28.88 12.94 2.43
N ASN A 409 -27.87 12.35 3.08
CA ASN A 409 -26.99 13.01 4.07
C ASN A 409 -25.51 12.69 3.83
N ALA A 410 -25.01 13.00 2.64
CA ALA A 410 -23.63 12.61 2.23
C ALA A 410 -22.53 13.08 3.19
N ALA A 411 -22.58 14.36 3.60
CA ALA A 411 -21.58 14.93 4.52
C ALA A 411 -21.61 14.26 5.90
N ASP A 412 -22.81 13.97 6.43
CA ASP A 412 -22.97 13.33 7.74
C ASP A 412 -22.53 11.88 7.72
N ILE A 413 -22.78 11.15 6.63
CA ILE A 413 -22.29 9.77 6.43
C ILE A 413 -20.78 9.77 6.48
N LYS A 414 -20.10 10.63 5.70
CA LYS A 414 -18.63 10.72 5.68
C LYS A 414 -18.06 11.10 7.02
N ARG A 415 -18.65 12.10 7.69
CA ARG A 415 -18.24 12.55 9.03
C ARG A 415 -18.33 11.42 10.04
N HIS A 416 -19.44 10.67 10.04
CA HIS A 416 -19.63 9.50 10.89
C HIS A 416 -18.55 8.43 10.64
N ILE A 417 -18.28 8.10 9.37
CA ILE A 417 -17.26 7.09 9.01
C ILE A 417 -15.89 7.51 9.54
N ILE A 418 -15.49 8.76 9.32
CA ILE A 418 -14.19 9.27 9.76
C ILE A 418 -14.07 9.26 11.30
N GLN A 419 -15.12 9.70 12.01
CA GLN A 419 -15.09 9.82 13.47
C GLN A 419 -15.27 8.49 14.19
N LYS A 420 -16.03 7.53 13.64
CA LYS A 420 -16.46 6.33 14.35
C LYS A 420 -15.87 5.03 13.83
N ASN A 421 -15.53 4.96 12.53
CA ASN A 421 -15.13 3.70 11.92
C ASN A 421 -13.62 3.55 11.75
N ILE A 422 -12.88 4.63 11.43
CA ILE A 422 -11.50 4.56 10.92
C ILE A 422 -10.47 4.91 11.98
N TYR A 423 -9.42 4.08 12.06
CA TYR A 423 -8.26 4.25 12.94
C TYR A 423 -6.99 3.92 12.16
N GLY A 424 -5.89 4.58 12.52
CA GLY A 424 -4.60 4.31 11.88
C GLY A 424 -3.42 4.73 12.74
N VAL A 425 -2.30 4.06 12.53
CA VAL A 425 -1.03 4.37 13.21
C VAL A 425 0.09 4.35 12.20
N ASP A 426 0.99 5.31 12.27
CA ASP A 426 2.24 5.30 11.51
C ASP A 426 3.42 5.77 12.34
N TYR A 427 4.59 5.24 12.03
CA TYR A 427 5.85 5.63 12.62
C TYR A 427 6.27 7.07 12.25
N GLU A 428 5.92 7.50 11.03
CA GLU A 428 6.32 8.79 10.46
C GLU A 428 5.23 9.84 10.66
N ARG A 429 5.58 10.95 11.35
CA ARG A 429 4.64 12.08 11.58
C ARG A 429 4.09 12.63 10.29
N GLY A 430 4.95 12.86 9.29
CA GLY A 430 4.52 13.42 8.00
C GLY A 430 3.50 12.55 7.27
N ALA A 431 3.57 11.22 7.39
CA ALA A 431 2.57 10.31 6.84
C ALA A 431 1.21 10.46 7.53
N VAL A 432 1.21 10.57 8.87
CA VAL A 432 0.01 10.82 9.68
C VAL A 432 -0.66 12.15 9.29
N ASP A 433 0.13 13.22 9.15
CA ASP A 433 -0.38 14.53 8.78
C ASP A 433 -1.03 14.53 7.39
N ILE A 434 -0.44 13.82 6.41
CA ILE A 434 -1.03 13.67 5.08
C ILE A 434 -2.30 12.82 5.10
N ALA A 435 -2.32 11.73 5.87
CA ALA A 435 -3.53 10.93 5.99
C ALA A 435 -4.68 11.77 6.56
N ARG A 436 -4.44 12.53 7.63
CA ARG A 436 -5.42 13.46 8.22
C ARG A 436 -5.91 14.49 7.21
N LEU A 437 -4.99 15.08 6.45
CA LEU A 437 -5.28 16.06 5.42
C LEU A 437 -6.21 15.51 4.34
N ARG A 438 -5.97 14.30 3.87
CA ARG A 438 -6.83 13.65 2.87
C ARG A 438 -8.25 13.42 3.40
N PHE A 439 -8.40 13.00 4.65
CA PHE A 439 -9.71 12.89 5.29
C PHE A 439 -10.42 14.23 5.35
N TRP A 440 -9.71 15.31 5.68
CA TRP A 440 -10.28 16.66 5.72
C TRP A 440 -10.76 17.11 4.34
N LEU A 441 -9.93 16.95 3.30
CA LEU A 441 -10.31 17.29 1.95
C LEU A 441 -11.56 16.53 1.49
N THR A 442 -11.71 15.29 1.88
CA THR A 442 -12.89 14.47 1.55
C THR A 442 -14.18 15.03 2.17
N LEU A 443 -14.12 15.65 3.35
CA LEU A 443 -15.27 16.35 3.94
C LEU A 443 -15.55 17.66 3.23
N VAL A 444 -14.52 18.45 2.95
CA VAL A 444 -14.62 19.75 2.25
C VAL A 444 -15.37 19.64 0.92
N VAL A 445 -15.26 18.51 0.21
CA VAL A 445 -15.97 18.28 -1.08
C VAL A 445 -17.46 18.51 -0.97
N ASP A 446 -18.11 17.95 0.05
CA ASP A 446 -19.58 17.94 0.18
C ASP A 446 -20.14 19.11 0.98
N GLU A 447 -19.30 19.90 1.64
CA GLU A 447 -19.74 21.04 2.47
C GLU A 447 -19.85 22.32 1.63
N GLU A 448 -20.91 23.09 1.80
CA GLU A 448 -21.12 24.38 1.13
C GLU A 448 -20.43 25.53 1.88
N THR A 449 -20.33 25.40 3.20
CA THR A 449 -19.66 26.37 4.09
C THR A 449 -18.61 25.64 4.92
N PRO A 450 -17.52 26.32 5.30
CA PRO A 450 -16.54 25.71 6.19
C PRO A 450 -17.16 25.35 7.54
N HIS A 451 -16.90 24.15 7.98
CA HIS A 451 -17.14 23.69 9.34
C HIS A 451 -15.84 23.22 9.97
N THR A 452 -15.74 23.33 11.28
CA THR A 452 -14.61 22.78 12.01
C THR A 452 -14.46 21.30 11.69
N LEU A 453 -13.28 20.92 11.27
CA LEU A 453 -12.99 19.55 10.86
C LEU A 453 -13.02 18.61 12.08
N PRO A 454 -13.49 17.37 11.95
CA PRO A 454 -13.49 16.43 13.04
C PRO A 454 -12.07 16.22 13.56
N ASN A 455 -11.95 16.15 14.88
CA ASN A 455 -10.67 15.86 15.49
C ASN A 455 -10.23 14.42 15.19
N LEU A 456 -9.08 14.28 14.54
CA LEU A 456 -8.48 13.01 14.17
C LEU A 456 -7.32 12.59 15.11
N ASP A 457 -7.01 13.36 16.16
CA ASP A 457 -5.81 13.17 16.97
C ASP A 457 -5.69 11.77 17.59
N PHE A 458 -6.78 11.25 18.15
CA PHE A 458 -6.78 9.89 18.71
C PHE A 458 -7.45 8.87 17.77
N LYS A 459 -7.44 9.13 16.46
CA LYS A 459 -7.92 8.21 15.42
C LYS A 459 -6.80 7.86 14.47
N ILE A 460 -6.06 8.87 14.00
CA ILE A 460 -4.90 8.70 13.13
C ILE A 460 -3.71 9.25 13.90
N MET A 461 -2.85 8.36 14.39
CA MET A 461 -1.82 8.70 15.36
C MET A 461 -0.42 8.35 14.90
N GLN A 462 0.56 9.14 15.36
CA GLN A 462 1.95 8.76 15.27
C GLN A 462 2.29 7.74 16.38
N GLY A 463 2.97 6.66 16.02
CA GLY A 463 3.44 5.68 17.00
C GLY A 463 4.19 4.52 16.35
N ASN A 464 4.97 3.81 17.16
CA ASN A 464 5.58 2.57 16.73
C ASN A 464 4.66 1.39 17.03
N SER A 465 3.91 0.96 16.04
CA SER A 465 2.86 -0.06 16.14
C SER A 465 3.33 -1.37 16.75
N LEU A 466 4.60 -1.74 16.55
CA LEU A 466 5.15 -3.01 17.04
C LEU A 466 5.59 -2.97 18.50
N PHE A 467 5.70 -1.79 19.13
CA PHE A 467 6.25 -1.65 20.45
C PHE A 467 5.23 -1.09 21.44
N GLU A 468 4.73 -1.93 22.34
CA GLU A 468 4.16 -1.52 23.63
C GLU A 468 5.21 -1.73 24.73
N TRP A 469 6.40 -1.19 24.52
CA TRP A 469 7.56 -1.33 25.37
C TRP A 469 8.46 -0.10 25.24
N TYR A 470 9.01 0.37 26.37
CA TYR A 470 9.92 1.50 26.38
C TYR A 470 10.99 1.34 27.45
N GLU A 471 12.27 1.41 27.07
CA GLU A 471 13.44 1.43 27.95
C GLU A 471 13.41 0.37 29.09
N GLY A 472 13.06 -0.87 28.78
CA GLY A 472 12.99 -1.96 29.75
C GLY A 472 11.63 -2.16 30.40
N VAL A 473 10.65 -1.30 30.16
CA VAL A 473 9.30 -1.39 30.70
C VAL A 473 8.35 -1.96 29.66
N ASP A 474 7.61 -3.01 30.05
CA ASP A 474 6.47 -3.52 29.27
C ASP A 474 5.25 -2.63 29.54
N LEU A 475 4.76 -1.96 28.52
CA LEU A 475 3.65 -1.02 28.59
C LEU A 475 2.28 -1.67 28.31
N ARG A 476 2.27 -2.98 27.99
CA ARG A 476 1.06 -3.75 27.70
C ARG A 476 0.20 -3.91 28.92
N GLY A 477 -0.40 -3.35 29.53
CA GLY A 477 -1.18 -3.55 30.77
C GLY A 477 -1.15 -2.34 31.68
N ILE A 478 -0.46 -1.29 31.28
CA ILE A 478 -0.45 -0.03 32.03
C ILE A 478 -1.87 0.49 32.25
N VAL A 479 -2.78 0.23 31.33
CA VAL A 479 -4.22 0.57 31.40
C VAL A 479 -5.09 -0.68 31.60
N GLY A 480 -4.50 -1.83 31.88
CA GLY A 480 -5.20 -3.10 32.16
C GLY A 480 -5.85 -3.14 33.57
N GLU A 481 -6.64 -4.18 33.81
CA GLU A 481 -7.43 -4.37 35.03
C GLU A 481 -6.68 -4.01 36.32
N VAL A 482 -7.14 -2.95 36.96
CA VAL A 482 -6.65 -2.57 38.30
C VAL A 482 -7.38 -3.46 39.34
N GLY A 483 -6.64 -4.33 40.00
CA GLY A 483 -7.14 -5.03 41.18
C GLY A 483 -7.49 -4.07 42.31
N ASP A 484 -8.37 -4.46 43.20
CA ASP A 484 -9.09 -3.66 44.21
C ASP A 484 -8.26 -2.91 45.28
N THR A 485 -6.98 -2.66 45.13
CA THR A 485 -6.16 -1.94 46.13
C THR A 485 -5.55 -0.66 45.55
N ILE A 486 -6.24 0.47 45.76
CA ILE A 486 -5.87 1.80 45.27
C ILE A 486 -5.25 2.61 46.41
N THR A 487 -4.00 3.06 46.32
CA THR A 487 -3.41 4.07 47.19
C THR A 487 -3.75 5.50 46.71
N PHE A 488 -3.62 6.52 47.58
CA PHE A 488 -4.12 7.89 47.34
C PHE A 488 -3.43 8.59 46.14
N ARG A 489 -2.21 8.19 45.74
CA ARG A 489 -1.48 8.67 44.57
C ARG A 489 -2.02 8.06 43.25
N GLU A 490 -2.59 6.87 43.30
CA GLU A 490 -3.14 6.13 42.18
C GLU A 490 -4.51 6.67 41.73
N LYS A 491 -5.18 7.51 42.53
CA LYS A 491 -6.51 8.06 42.20
C LYS A 491 -6.52 9.03 41.03
N THR A 492 -5.42 9.72 40.74
CA THR A 492 -5.33 10.67 39.63
C THR A 492 -4.94 10.00 38.30
N ASN A 493 -4.30 8.83 38.36
CA ASN A 493 -3.81 8.09 37.17
C ASN A 493 -4.64 6.85 36.83
N ASN A 494 -5.89 6.79 37.29
CA ASN A 494 -6.76 5.63 37.08
C ASN A 494 -7.19 5.55 35.60
N PRO A 495 -7.10 4.38 34.96
CA PRO A 495 -7.56 4.13 33.58
C PRO A 495 -8.99 4.60 33.30
N THR A 496 -9.86 4.60 34.30
CA THR A 496 -11.24 5.10 34.17
C THR A 496 -11.30 6.61 33.88
N PHE A 497 -10.36 7.40 34.43
CA PHE A 497 -10.29 8.82 34.14
C PHE A 497 -9.75 9.10 32.74
N ILE A 498 -8.75 8.34 32.26
CA ILE A 498 -8.24 8.47 30.89
C ILE A 498 -9.38 8.24 29.89
N LYS A 499 -10.18 7.20 30.07
CA LYS A 499 -11.36 6.96 29.24
C LYS A 499 -12.32 8.15 29.26
N LYS A 500 -12.69 8.64 30.45
CA LYS A 500 -13.59 9.78 30.59
C LYS A 500 -13.04 11.04 29.89
N TRP A 501 -11.73 11.30 30.00
CA TRP A 501 -11.11 12.45 29.35
C TRP A 501 -11.02 12.27 27.83
N LEU A 502 -10.82 11.05 27.33
CA LEU A 502 -10.90 10.75 25.91
C LEU A 502 -12.31 10.99 25.37
N ASP A 503 -13.35 10.50 26.08
CA ASP A 503 -14.73 10.73 25.68
C ASP A 503 -15.03 12.24 25.63
N GLN A 504 -14.65 13.01 26.66
CA GLN A 504 -14.80 14.47 26.70
C GLN A 504 -14.01 15.16 25.58
N TYR A 505 -12.80 14.69 25.29
CA TYR A 505 -11.96 15.23 24.22
C TYR A 505 -12.63 15.09 22.84
N PHE A 506 -13.30 13.99 22.57
CA PHE A 506 -14.02 13.79 21.31
C PHE A 506 -15.34 14.55 21.24
N GLU A 507 -15.95 14.89 22.36
CA GLU A 507 -17.22 15.59 22.40
C GLU A 507 -17.07 17.12 22.38
N THR A 508 -15.93 17.66 22.81
CA THR A 508 -15.73 19.11 22.88
C THR A 508 -15.27 19.72 21.56
N ASN A 509 -15.86 20.85 21.18
CA ASN A 509 -15.39 21.67 20.05
C ASN A 509 -14.49 22.85 20.53
N ASN A 510 -14.29 23.02 21.83
CA ASN A 510 -13.48 24.09 22.38
C ASN A 510 -12.00 23.73 22.33
N HIS A 511 -11.19 24.54 21.63
CA HIS A 511 -9.76 24.30 21.43
C HIS A 511 -8.95 24.30 22.74
N GLU A 512 -9.19 25.27 23.63
CA GLU A 512 -8.48 25.35 24.92
C GLU A 512 -8.78 24.12 25.81
N GLU A 513 -10.05 23.69 25.83
CA GLU A 513 -10.44 22.50 26.57
C GLU A 513 -9.79 21.21 25.99
N ARG A 514 -9.61 21.13 24.68
CA ARG A 514 -8.89 20.02 24.03
C ARG A 514 -7.43 20.00 24.44
N ILE A 515 -6.71 21.12 24.36
CA ILE A 515 -5.31 21.20 24.82
C ILE A 515 -5.21 20.75 26.28
N ARG A 516 -6.13 21.23 27.13
CA ARG A 516 -6.18 20.86 28.54
C ARG A 516 -6.41 19.35 28.75
N LEU A 517 -7.34 18.77 28.02
CA LEU A 517 -7.66 17.34 28.10
C LEU A 517 -6.51 16.48 27.56
N ARG A 518 -5.90 16.88 26.44
CA ARG A 518 -4.70 16.22 25.88
C ARG A 518 -3.56 16.21 26.90
N GLY A 519 -3.27 17.35 27.52
CA GLY A 519 -2.27 17.46 28.59
C GLY A 519 -2.56 16.56 29.78
N LYS A 520 -3.84 16.46 30.20
CA LYS A 520 -4.25 15.55 31.28
C LYS A 520 -4.07 14.07 30.92
N ILE A 521 -4.45 13.69 29.70
CA ILE A 521 -4.32 12.32 29.21
C ILE A 521 -2.85 11.94 29.12
N SER A 522 -2.02 12.78 28.50
CA SER A 522 -0.57 12.55 28.35
C SER A 522 0.11 12.46 29.72
N GLY A 523 -0.16 13.40 30.62
CA GLY A 523 0.40 13.38 31.98
C GLY A 523 -0.03 12.19 32.83
N ALA A 524 -1.25 11.67 32.62
CA ALA A 524 -1.68 10.46 33.31
C ALA A 524 -0.96 9.21 32.79
N VAL A 525 -0.77 9.09 31.48
CA VAL A 525 -0.02 7.99 30.86
C VAL A 525 1.46 8.07 31.27
N GLU A 526 2.05 9.25 31.23
CA GLU A 526 3.41 9.53 31.70
C GLU A 526 3.60 9.09 33.16
N GLY A 527 2.72 9.50 34.03
CA GLY A 527 2.74 9.12 35.44
C GLY A 527 2.58 7.60 35.65
N LEU A 528 1.83 6.89 34.82
CA LEU A 528 1.75 5.43 34.83
C LEU A 528 3.07 4.78 34.43
N ILE A 529 3.74 5.29 33.40
CA ILE A 529 5.06 4.80 32.95
C ILE A 529 6.11 5.09 34.03
N GLU A 530 6.14 6.32 34.58
CA GLU A 530 7.06 6.74 35.64
C GLU A 530 6.88 5.89 36.92
N SER A 531 5.64 5.57 37.29
CA SER A 531 5.38 4.75 38.46
C SER A 531 5.93 3.33 38.36
N ASN A 532 6.05 2.80 37.15
CA ASN A 532 6.65 1.50 36.86
C ASN A 532 8.19 1.56 36.79
N ASN A 533 8.74 2.69 36.31
CA ASN A 533 10.17 2.93 36.26
C ASN A 533 10.50 4.42 36.47
N PRO A 534 10.78 4.86 37.69
CA PRO A 534 11.05 6.26 38.01
C PRO A 534 12.28 6.86 37.27
N ALA A 535 13.20 6.02 36.80
CA ALA A 535 14.37 6.47 36.05
C ALA A 535 14.04 7.01 34.63
N LEU A 536 12.79 6.80 34.18
CA LEU A 536 12.33 7.30 32.87
C LEU A 536 11.80 8.73 32.89
N ARG A 537 11.65 9.32 34.08
CA ARG A 537 11.07 10.65 34.26
C ARG A 537 11.69 11.70 33.34
N ASP A 538 13.03 11.83 33.36
CA ASP A 538 13.72 12.85 32.55
C ASP A 538 13.60 12.59 31.04
N LYS A 539 13.49 11.32 30.63
CA LYS A 539 13.30 10.93 29.22
C LYS A 539 11.87 11.15 28.73
N LEU A 540 10.89 11.06 29.61
CA LEU A 540 9.49 11.27 29.29
C LEU A 540 9.12 12.76 29.26
N PHE A 541 9.84 13.59 30.02
CA PHE A 541 9.55 15.02 30.17
C PHE A 541 9.57 15.78 28.83
N ASP A 542 10.50 15.42 27.94
CA ASP A 542 10.65 16.04 26.60
C ASP A 542 9.93 15.25 25.48
N MET A 543 9.13 14.20 25.85
CA MET A 543 8.48 13.34 24.86
C MET A 543 6.99 13.64 24.79
N ASP A 544 6.45 13.88 23.58
CA ASP A 544 5.02 13.82 23.37
C ASP A 544 4.54 12.37 23.44
N ILE A 545 3.91 11.99 24.55
CA ILE A 545 3.46 10.63 24.82
C ILE A 545 2.40 10.16 23.80
N ALA A 546 1.61 11.08 23.25
CA ALA A 546 0.55 10.79 22.30
C ALA A 546 1.03 10.82 20.82
N ALA A 547 2.23 11.34 20.56
CA ALA A 547 2.77 11.49 19.22
C ALA A 547 4.30 11.26 19.20
N ASN A 548 4.74 10.01 19.32
CA ASN A 548 6.14 9.65 19.31
C ASN A 548 6.38 8.43 18.39
N ASN A 549 7.64 8.16 18.06
CA ASN A 549 8.03 7.03 17.23
C ASN A 549 8.68 5.88 18.03
N SER A 550 8.62 5.92 19.36
CA SER A 550 9.24 4.91 20.23
C SER A 550 8.32 3.75 20.54
N PHE A 551 7.03 4.04 20.81
CA PHE A 551 6.03 3.06 21.17
C PHE A 551 4.61 3.51 20.76
N PHE A 552 3.63 2.59 20.93
CA PHE A 552 2.22 2.90 20.76
C PHE A 552 1.37 2.08 21.74
N LEU A 553 0.45 2.74 22.45
CA LEU A 553 -0.39 2.13 23.48
C LEU A 553 -1.79 1.82 22.92
N TRP A 554 -1.93 0.67 22.29
CA TRP A 554 -3.14 0.25 21.59
C TRP A 554 -4.40 0.33 22.46
N HIS A 555 -4.37 -0.27 23.66
CA HIS A 555 -5.51 -0.35 24.57
C HIS A 555 -5.83 0.97 25.28
N THR A 556 -4.87 1.89 25.33
CA THR A 556 -5.05 3.22 25.91
C THR A 556 -5.71 4.17 24.92
N TRP A 557 -5.07 4.34 23.75
CA TRP A 557 -5.51 5.33 22.78
C TRP A 557 -6.81 4.93 22.08
N PHE A 558 -7.00 3.64 21.77
CA PHE A 558 -8.18 3.11 21.11
C PHE A 558 -9.11 2.36 22.09
N ASN A 559 -9.26 2.92 23.29
CA ASN A 559 -10.04 2.31 24.37
C ASN A 559 -11.51 2.03 23.99
N ASP A 560 -12.12 2.87 23.15
CA ASP A 560 -13.47 2.71 22.61
C ASP A 560 -13.61 1.45 21.73
N VAL A 561 -12.52 0.98 21.14
CA VAL A 561 -12.48 -0.26 20.35
C VAL A 561 -12.31 -1.48 21.23
N PHE A 562 -11.41 -1.43 22.23
CA PHE A 562 -11.08 -2.58 23.05
C PHE A 562 -12.06 -2.85 24.18
N LYS A 563 -12.80 -1.83 24.63
CA LYS A 563 -13.81 -1.92 25.69
C LYS A 563 -15.24 -1.79 25.18
N ARG A 564 -15.57 -2.50 24.10
CA ARG A 564 -16.95 -2.55 23.59
C ARG A 564 -17.89 -3.28 24.55
N ALA A 565 -19.17 -2.89 24.52
CA ALA A 565 -20.22 -3.64 25.24
C ALA A 565 -20.27 -5.10 24.72
N GLY A 566 -20.45 -6.07 25.66
CA GLY A 566 -20.51 -7.48 25.29
C GLY A 566 -19.18 -8.24 25.33
N GLY A 567 -18.06 -7.60 25.71
CA GLY A 567 -16.78 -8.29 25.98
C GLY A 567 -15.99 -8.76 24.74
N ASN A 568 -16.42 -8.42 23.53
CA ASN A 568 -15.73 -8.75 22.28
C ASN A 568 -14.95 -7.54 21.74
N GLY A 569 -13.99 -7.07 22.51
CA GLY A 569 -13.15 -5.92 22.16
C GLY A 569 -12.11 -6.21 21.08
N GLY A 570 -11.77 -5.18 20.32
CA GLY A 570 -10.81 -5.22 19.21
C GLY A 570 -11.41 -4.75 17.89
N PHE A 571 -10.54 -4.65 16.86
CA PHE A 571 -10.96 -4.20 15.53
C PHE A 571 -11.73 -5.27 14.77
N ASP A 572 -12.70 -4.85 13.99
CA ASP A 572 -13.45 -5.72 13.07
C ASP A 572 -12.63 -6.04 11.82
N ILE A 573 -11.95 -5.02 11.30
CA ILE A 573 -11.11 -5.13 10.11
C ILE A 573 -9.74 -4.54 10.43
N VAL A 574 -8.67 -5.31 10.12
CA VAL A 574 -7.30 -4.80 10.08
C VAL A 574 -6.79 -4.96 8.66
N ILE A 575 -6.38 -3.85 8.05
CA ILE A 575 -5.98 -3.81 6.64
C ILE A 575 -4.71 -2.98 6.50
N GLY A 576 -3.85 -3.29 5.53
CA GLY A 576 -2.70 -2.44 5.26
C GLY A 576 -1.65 -3.06 4.36
N ASN A 577 -0.61 -2.26 4.12
CA ASN A 577 0.65 -2.64 3.49
C ASN A 577 1.79 -2.40 4.49
N PRO A 578 2.09 -3.36 5.39
CA PRO A 578 3.09 -3.16 6.42
C PRO A 578 4.50 -3.05 5.82
N PRO A 579 5.46 -2.40 6.51
CA PRO A 579 6.83 -2.27 6.01
C PRO A 579 7.55 -3.62 5.86
N TYR A 580 8.30 -3.81 4.76
CA TYR A 580 9.05 -5.02 4.44
C TYR A 580 10.55 -4.82 4.73
N GLY A 581 11.14 -5.69 5.56
CA GLY A 581 12.57 -5.70 5.79
C GLY A 581 13.13 -4.42 6.41
N ALA A 582 12.35 -3.72 7.24
CA ALA A 582 12.82 -2.52 7.92
C ALA A 582 14.06 -2.83 8.78
N LYS A 583 15.03 -1.93 8.77
CA LYS A 583 16.26 -2.07 9.56
C LYS A 583 15.94 -1.91 11.04
N LEU A 584 16.30 -2.91 11.82
CA LEU A 584 16.12 -2.95 13.28
C LEU A 584 17.51 -2.96 13.92
N ASP A 585 17.69 -2.20 14.98
CA ASP A 585 18.87 -2.28 15.83
C ASP A 585 18.85 -3.55 16.71
N ASP A 586 19.95 -3.82 17.41
CA ASP A 586 20.08 -5.06 18.19
C ASP A 586 19.21 -5.06 19.46
N VAL A 587 18.92 -3.89 20.03
CA VAL A 587 18.00 -3.75 21.19
C VAL A 587 16.58 -4.05 20.73
N GLN A 588 16.13 -3.41 19.65
CA GLN A 588 14.82 -3.67 19.03
C GLN A 588 14.65 -5.14 18.68
N LYS A 589 15.62 -5.78 18.03
CA LYS A 589 15.58 -7.22 17.72
C LYS A 589 15.43 -8.09 18.96
N LYS A 590 16.10 -7.76 20.05
CA LYS A 590 16.03 -8.51 21.32
C LYS A 590 14.63 -8.41 21.93
N VAL A 591 14.07 -7.20 21.95
CA VAL A 591 12.72 -6.94 22.46
C VAL A 591 11.67 -7.64 21.62
N LEU A 592 11.69 -7.45 20.29
CA LEU A 592 10.73 -8.06 19.37
C LEU A 592 10.74 -9.59 19.45
N LYS A 593 11.91 -10.21 19.67
CA LYS A 593 11.99 -11.66 19.92
C LYS A 593 11.27 -12.12 21.17
N SER A 594 11.13 -11.28 22.17
CA SER A 594 10.36 -11.60 23.39
C SER A 594 8.87 -11.35 23.23
N LEU A 595 8.50 -10.38 22.38
CA LEU A 595 7.10 -9.95 22.21
C LEU A 595 6.33 -10.80 21.18
N TYR A 596 7.00 -11.22 20.08
CA TYR A 596 6.33 -11.84 18.93
C TYR A 596 6.73 -13.30 18.73
N GLN A 597 5.71 -14.19 18.62
CA GLN A 597 5.90 -15.61 18.32
C GLN A 597 6.42 -15.85 16.91
N THR A 598 6.07 -14.99 15.98
CA THR A 598 6.51 -15.05 14.57
C THR A 598 8.02 -14.97 14.41
N THR A 599 8.73 -14.41 15.38
CA THR A 599 10.20 -14.36 15.40
C THR A 599 10.87 -15.65 15.91
N GLN A 600 10.10 -16.56 16.48
CA GLN A 600 10.61 -17.75 17.15
C GLN A 600 10.73 -18.94 16.18
N THR A 601 11.83 -19.69 16.30
CA THR A 601 12.00 -20.95 15.57
C THR A 601 11.31 -22.09 16.30
N LEU A 602 10.52 -22.90 15.58
CA LEU A 602 9.89 -24.09 16.14
C LEU A 602 10.95 -25.09 16.63
N LYS A 603 10.62 -25.83 17.67
CA LYS A 603 11.43 -26.87 18.23
C LYS A 603 10.72 -28.23 18.04
N ASP A 604 11.50 -29.28 17.90
CA ASP A 604 10.98 -30.65 17.88
C ASP A 604 10.54 -31.15 19.30
N LYS A 605 10.00 -32.38 19.36
CA LYS A 605 9.58 -33.00 20.60
C LYS A 605 10.71 -33.11 21.66
N ASN A 606 11.98 -33.08 21.23
CA ASN A 606 13.17 -33.14 22.07
C ASN A 606 13.77 -31.78 22.36
N ASN A 607 13.02 -30.71 22.10
CA ASN A 607 13.42 -29.32 22.32
C ASN A 607 14.58 -28.84 21.41
N LYS A 608 14.92 -29.57 20.35
CA LYS A 608 15.90 -29.19 19.34
C LYS A 608 15.26 -28.23 18.34
N LYS A 609 15.99 -27.15 17.99
CA LYS A 609 15.56 -26.21 16.94
C LYS A 609 15.49 -26.94 15.61
N LEU A 610 14.38 -26.78 14.88
CA LEU A 610 14.28 -27.26 13.52
C LEU A 610 15.17 -26.42 12.59
N THR A 611 15.93 -27.08 11.72
CA THR A 611 16.77 -26.40 10.72
C THR A 611 15.96 -25.74 9.61
N VAL A 612 14.78 -26.28 9.37
CA VAL A 612 13.73 -25.77 8.49
C VAL A 612 12.58 -25.25 9.36
N GLN A 613 11.80 -24.30 8.90
CA GLN A 613 10.71 -23.63 9.65
C GLN A 613 11.24 -22.76 10.81
N LYS A 614 12.12 -21.84 10.46
CA LYS A 614 12.65 -20.82 11.37
C LYS A 614 11.65 -19.70 11.58
N GLY A 615 11.82 -18.93 12.66
CA GLY A 615 11.17 -17.65 12.87
C GLY A 615 11.78 -16.56 11.99
N SER A 616 11.04 -15.50 11.73
CA SER A 616 11.47 -14.38 10.90
C SER A 616 11.59 -13.10 11.72
N MET A 617 12.61 -12.30 11.40
CA MET A 617 12.75 -10.93 11.90
C MET A 617 12.29 -9.89 10.87
N ASP A 618 11.66 -10.32 9.77
CA ASP A 618 11.05 -9.40 8.83
C ASP A 618 9.81 -8.74 9.45
N THR A 619 9.73 -7.43 9.39
CA THR A 619 8.74 -6.63 10.13
C THR A 619 7.31 -6.99 9.75
N TYR A 620 7.02 -7.27 8.48
CA TYR A 620 5.66 -7.64 8.06
C TYR A 620 5.11 -8.87 8.79
N THR A 621 5.96 -9.80 9.22
CA THR A 621 5.53 -11.01 9.96
C THR A 621 5.00 -10.65 11.34
N MET A 622 5.62 -9.67 11.99
CA MET A 622 5.19 -9.15 13.27
C MET A 622 3.91 -8.31 13.13
N PHE A 623 3.74 -7.59 12.00
CA PHE A 623 2.48 -6.89 11.71
C PHE A 623 1.31 -7.86 11.50
N ILE A 624 1.53 -9.04 10.91
CA ILE A 624 0.49 -10.09 10.84
C ILE A 624 0.09 -10.55 12.25
N GLU A 625 1.06 -10.79 13.14
CA GLU A 625 0.77 -11.18 14.52
C GLU A 625 0.13 -10.04 15.32
N LEU A 626 0.58 -8.80 15.13
CA LEU A 626 -0.05 -7.61 15.70
C LEU A 626 -1.52 -7.52 15.27
N ALA A 627 -1.80 -7.64 13.97
CA ALA A 627 -3.16 -7.63 13.45
C ALA A 627 -4.03 -8.69 14.13
N TYR A 628 -3.52 -9.92 14.25
CA TYR A 628 -4.20 -10.97 14.99
C TYR A 628 -4.50 -10.57 16.45
N ASN A 629 -3.55 -9.92 17.12
CA ASN A 629 -3.69 -9.53 18.54
C ASN A 629 -4.72 -8.42 18.75
N ILE A 630 -4.72 -7.39 17.88
CA ILE A 630 -5.61 -6.22 18.02
C ILE A 630 -7.01 -6.43 17.44
N MET A 631 -7.25 -7.48 16.66
CA MET A 631 -8.59 -7.85 16.17
C MET A 631 -9.43 -8.50 17.27
N ARG A 632 -10.74 -8.25 17.23
CA ARG A 632 -11.71 -9.04 17.98
C ARG A 632 -11.82 -10.49 17.44
N VAL A 633 -12.46 -11.37 18.20
CA VAL A 633 -12.86 -12.68 17.68
C VAL A 633 -13.85 -12.48 16.53
N ASN A 634 -13.69 -13.23 15.44
CA ASN A 634 -14.37 -13.08 14.16
C ASN A 634 -14.04 -11.78 13.39
N GLY A 635 -13.03 -11.03 13.80
CA GLY A 635 -12.48 -9.94 12.98
C GLY A 635 -11.67 -10.49 11.81
N CYS A 636 -11.55 -9.69 10.75
CA CYS A 636 -10.84 -10.04 9.51
C CYS A 636 -9.58 -9.21 9.32
N MET A 637 -8.54 -9.84 8.77
CA MET A 637 -7.31 -9.15 8.35
C MET A 637 -7.12 -9.32 6.84
N THR A 638 -6.69 -8.24 6.17
CA THR A 638 -6.23 -8.30 4.78
C THR A 638 -4.97 -7.44 4.64
N MET A 639 -3.83 -8.07 4.31
CA MET A 639 -2.56 -7.39 4.12
C MET A 639 -1.87 -7.81 2.83
N ILE A 640 -1.23 -6.85 2.15
CA ILE A 640 -0.31 -7.15 1.06
C ILE A 640 1.10 -7.28 1.63
N VAL A 641 1.77 -8.39 1.33
CA VAL A 641 3.04 -8.79 1.95
C VAL A 641 3.97 -9.43 0.91
N PRO A 642 5.27 -9.56 1.19
CA PRO A 642 6.19 -10.26 0.28
C PRO A 642 5.81 -11.71 0.02
N ILE A 643 6.15 -12.22 -1.17
CA ILE A 643 5.94 -13.62 -1.59
C ILE A 643 6.62 -14.64 -0.64
N SER A 644 7.54 -14.20 0.20
CA SER A 644 8.16 -15.06 1.22
C SER A 644 7.13 -15.73 2.12
N LEU A 645 5.93 -15.15 2.29
CA LEU A 645 4.80 -15.76 2.97
C LEU A 645 4.50 -17.16 2.45
N THR A 646 4.55 -17.39 1.14
CA THR A 646 4.25 -18.67 0.50
C THR A 646 5.49 -19.48 0.17
N SER A 647 6.67 -18.85 0.09
CA SER A 647 7.88 -19.47 -0.47
C SER A 647 9.10 -19.47 0.46
N SER A 648 8.92 -19.19 1.76
CA SER A 648 10.01 -19.24 2.74
C SER A 648 9.78 -20.32 3.80
N ASP A 649 10.89 -20.94 4.22
CA ASP A 649 10.96 -21.85 5.37
C ASP A 649 11.15 -21.12 6.71
N SER A 650 11.30 -19.79 6.67
CA SER A 650 11.57 -18.94 7.83
C SER A 650 10.33 -18.23 8.37
N LEU A 651 9.15 -18.84 8.25
CA LEU A 651 7.87 -18.24 8.65
C LEU A 651 7.02 -19.18 9.51
N SER A 652 7.65 -20.08 10.23
CA SER A 652 6.94 -21.09 11.04
C SER A 652 5.98 -20.49 12.06
N GLY A 653 6.34 -19.34 12.66
CA GLY A 653 5.47 -18.67 13.61
C GLY A 653 4.20 -18.10 12.95
N VAL A 654 4.31 -17.48 11.78
CA VAL A 654 3.15 -16.99 11.01
C VAL A 654 2.25 -18.17 10.61
N HIS A 655 2.83 -19.20 9.99
CA HIS A 655 2.07 -20.36 9.55
C HIS A 655 1.39 -21.11 10.72
N ASN A 656 2.01 -21.08 11.91
CA ASN A 656 1.40 -21.66 13.11
C ASN A 656 0.18 -20.86 13.55
N ILE A 657 0.26 -19.50 13.55
CA ILE A 657 -0.90 -18.64 13.86
C ILE A 657 -2.03 -18.93 12.88
N LEU A 658 -1.75 -18.91 11.57
CA LEU A 658 -2.73 -19.17 10.53
C LEU A 658 -3.42 -20.53 10.72
N LYS A 659 -2.64 -21.59 10.88
CA LYS A 659 -3.17 -22.96 10.99
C LYS A 659 -3.94 -23.25 12.27
N SER A 660 -3.55 -22.65 13.39
CA SER A 660 -4.07 -23.00 14.71
C SER A 660 -5.12 -22.06 15.27
N LYS A 661 -5.22 -20.83 14.74
CA LYS A 661 -6.01 -19.76 15.36
C LYS A 661 -6.86 -18.94 14.38
N CYS A 662 -6.74 -19.19 13.07
CA CYS A 662 -7.44 -18.45 12.03
C CYS A 662 -8.26 -19.39 11.15
N ASP A 663 -9.21 -18.83 10.41
CA ASP A 663 -9.96 -19.51 9.36
C ASP A 663 -10.20 -18.58 8.17
N ASP A 664 -10.89 -19.04 7.12
CA ASP A 664 -11.12 -18.28 5.89
C ASP A 664 -9.81 -17.69 5.34
N ILE A 665 -8.77 -18.54 5.24
CA ILE A 665 -7.43 -18.14 4.85
C ILE A 665 -7.31 -18.15 3.33
N TYR A 666 -7.20 -16.96 2.73
CA TYR A 666 -7.05 -16.75 1.30
C TYR A 666 -5.72 -16.07 1.00
N ILE A 667 -4.96 -16.61 0.04
CA ILE A 667 -3.65 -16.08 -0.34
C ILE A 667 -3.58 -15.98 -1.86
N SER A 668 -3.54 -14.76 -2.39
CA SER A 668 -3.26 -14.52 -3.81
C SER A 668 -1.83 -14.04 -4.00
N SER A 669 -1.17 -14.43 -5.11
CA SER A 669 0.25 -14.19 -5.34
C SER A 669 0.49 -13.49 -6.68
N TYR A 670 1.43 -12.54 -6.71
CA TYR A 670 1.70 -11.67 -7.86
C TYR A 670 3.19 -11.59 -8.16
N ALA A 671 3.53 -11.77 -9.44
CA ALA A 671 4.91 -11.72 -9.93
C ALA A 671 5.38 -10.29 -10.22
N VAL A 672 6.67 -10.05 -10.01
CA VAL A 672 7.33 -8.79 -10.36
C VAL A 672 7.58 -8.64 -11.87
N ARG A 673 7.52 -9.73 -12.64
CA ARG A 673 7.74 -9.74 -14.08
C ARG A 673 6.53 -10.33 -14.82
N PRO A 674 6.19 -9.82 -16.03
CA PRO A 674 6.84 -8.75 -16.81
C PRO A 674 6.75 -7.36 -16.18
N GLN A 675 5.66 -7.01 -15.47
CA GLN A 675 5.51 -5.75 -14.76
C GLN A 675 5.20 -5.96 -13.28
N PRO A 676 5.85 -5.20 -12.37
CA PRO A 676 5.58 -5.29 -10.94
C PRO A 676 4.21 -4.71 -10.59
N VAL A 677 3.64 -5.17 -9.47
CA VAL A 677 2.47 -4.55 -8.85
C VAL A 677 2.81 -3.13 -8.36
N PHE A 678 3.94 -2.98 -7.70
CA PHE A 678 4.45 -1.68 -7.23
C PHE A 678 5.42 -1.10 -8.24
N LYS A 679 5.18 0.10 -8.77
CA LYS A 679 6.06 0.76 -9.76
C LYS A 679 7.52 0.89 -9.29
N ASN A 680 7.74 1.13 -8.00
CA ASN A 680 9.06 1.41 -7.44
C ASN A 680 9.68 0.25 -6.65
N ALA A 681 9.03 -0.92 -6.58
CA ALA A 681 9.51 -2.08 -5.85
C ALA A 681 9.56 -3.33 -6.73
N MET A 682 10.75 -3.88 -6.88
CA MET A 682 10.99 -5.12 -7.63
C MET A 682 10.82 -6.34 -6.71
N VAL A 683 9.61 -6.51 -6.13
CA VAL A 683 9.29 -7.57 -5.16
C VAL A 683 8.07 -8.34 -5.63
N ASN A 684 8.15 -9.67 -5.62
CA ASN A 684 6.97 -10.53 -5.74
C ASN A 684 6.15 -10.41 -4.45
N THR A 685 4.84 -10.29 -4.55
CA THR A 685 3.95 -10.04 -3.42
C THR A 685 2.83 -11.06 -3.32
N SER A 686 2.23 -11.13 -2.13
CA SER A 686 0.99 -11.87 -1.88
C SER A 686 0.01 -11.00 -1.11
N ILE A 687 -1.28 -11.15 -1.36
CA ILE A 687 -2.33 -10.61 -0.50
C ILE A 687 -2.80 -11.77 0.38
N LEU A 688 -2.69 -11.59 1.68
CA LEU A 688 -3.15 -12.52 2.71
C LEU A 688 -4.44 -11.97 3.33
N ALA A 689 -5.49 -12.78 3.32
CA ALA A 689 -6.71 -12.51 4.08
C ALA A 689 -7.01 -13.68 5.02
N PHE A 690 -7.47 -13.39 6.23
CA PHE A 690 -7.97 -14.40 7.17
C PHE A 690 -8.94 -13.83 8.20
N ARG A 691 -9.71 -14.70 8.84
CA ARG A 691 -10.57 -14.41 9.98
C ARG A 691 -10.01 -15.00 11.27
N LYS A 692 -9.97 -14.22 12.36
CA LYS A 692 -9.54 -14.65 13.69
C LYS A 692 -10.64 -15.50 14.35
N THR A 693 -10.39 -16.78 14.55
CA THR A 693 -11.36 -17.69 15.19
C THR A 693 -10.89 -18.25 16.54
N GLY A 694 -9.57 -18.22 16.79
CA GLY A 694 -8.97 -18.91 17.94
C GLY A 694 -9.01 -20.45 17.83
N LYS A 695 -9.43 -20.96 16.67
CA LYS A 695 -9.56 -22.40 16.37
C LYS A 695 -8.68 -22.78 15.18
N PRO A 696 -8.30 -24.07 15.04
CA PRO A 696 -7.57 -24.54 13.86
C PRO A 696 -8.36 -24.29 12.57
N CYS A 697 -7.65 -23.88 11.50
CA CYS A 697 -8.27 -23.57 10.21
C CYS A 697 -8.97 -24.80 9.59
N SER A 698 -10.06 -24.54 8.89
CA SER A 698 -10.77 -25.54 8.05
C SER A 698 -9.99 -25.81 6.77
N GLY A 699 -9.54 -24.76 6.10
CA GLY A 699 -8.79 -24.80 4.85
C GLY A 699 -7.80 -23.65 4.72
N ILE A 700 -6.91 -23.75 3.73
CA ILE A 700 -6.05 -22.66 3.24
C ILE A 700 -6.23 -22.64 1.73
N TYR A 701 -6.60 -21.49 1.19
CA TYR A 701 -6.89 -21.31 -0.22
C TYR A 701 -5.82 -20.43 -0.86
N ALA A 702 -5.22 -20.89 -1.95
CA ALA A 702 -4.18 -20.15 -2.66
C ALA A 702 -4.50 -19.96 -4.13
N THR A 703 -3.85 -19.01 -4.77
CA THR A 703 -3.87 -18.82 -6.21
C THR A 703 -2.51 -19.16 -6.82
N LYS A 704 -2.47 -19.34 -8.15
CA LYS A 704 -1.19 -19.29 -8.89
C LYS A 704 -0.54 -17.91 -8.72
N MET A 705 0.72 -17.80 -9.11
CA MET A 705 1.41 -16.51 -9.18
C MET A 705 0.98 -15.78 -10.44
N TYR A 706 0.06 -14.82 -10.29
CA TYR A 706 -0.42 -14.00 -11.40
C TYR A 706 0.64 -13.03 -11.93
N ARG A 707 0.64 -12.81 -13.24
CA ARG A 707 1.60 -11.94 -13.92
C ARG A 707 0.88 -10.79 -14.61
N LYS A 708 1.33 -9.57 -14.36
CA LYS A 708 0.83 -8.37 -15.03
C LYS A 708 1.55 -8.21 -16.37
N GLY A 709 0.88 -8.40 -17.49
CA GLY A 709 1.38 -8.10 -18.82
C GLY A 709 1.38 -6.61 -19.15
N LYS A 710 2.06 -6.18 -20.23
CA LYS A 710 2.13 -4.76 -20.64
C LYS A 710 0.76 -4.15 -20.89
N ASN A 711 -0.16 -4.93 -21.45
CA ASN A 711 -1.52 -4.49 -21.80
C ASN A 711 -2.60 -5.04 -20.86
N PHE A 712 -2.23 -5.57 -19.69
CA PHE A 712 -3.16 -6.21 -18.78
C PHE A 712 -3.57 -5.25 -17.66
N ASN A 713 -4.87 -5.04 -17.49
CA ASN A 713 -5.41 -4.21 -16.42
C ASN A 713 -5.28 -4.95 -15.08
N LEU A 714 -4.66 -4.31 -14.09
CA LEU A 714 -4.49 -4.86 -12.74
C LEU A 714 -5.84 -5.17 -12.06
N GLN A 715 -6.84 -4.33 -12.30
CA GLN A 715 -8.18 -4.52 -11.78
C GLN A 715 -8.81 -5.83 -12.26
N MET A 716 -8.75 -6.11 -13.57
CA MET A 716 -9.25 -7.38 -14.12
C MET A 716 -8.55 -8.59 -13.50
N LEU A 717 -7.25 -8.46 -13.22
CA LEU A 717 -6.49 -9.54 -12.62
C LEU A 717 -6.99 -9.87 -11.22
N VAL A 718 -7.24 -8.85 -10.38
CA VAL A 718 -7.68 -9.07 -8.99
C VAL A 718 -9.18 -9.40 -8.85
N GLU A 719 -9.98 -9.08 -9.87
CA GLU A 719 -11.42 -9.41 -9.88
C GLU A 719 -11.71 -10.86 -10.32
N HIS A 720 -10.75 -11.54 -10.99
CA HIS A 720 -10.94 -12.89 -11.54
C HIS A 720 -9.99 -13.92 -10.91
N LEU A 721 -9.70 -13.78 -9.62
CA LEU A 721 -8.84 -14.72 -8.91
C LEU A 721 -9.55 -16.07 -8.71
N GLN A 722 -8.82 -17.15 -9.00
CA GLN A 722 -9.28 -18.51 -8.77
C GLN A 722 -8.48 -19.10 -7.61
N PHE A 723 -9.16 -19.57 -6.59
CA PHE A 723 -8.58 -20.14 -5.38
C PHE A 723 -8.80 -21.65 -5.31
N VAL A 724 -7.78 -22.37 -4.89
CA VAL A 724 -7.81 -23.83 -4.65
C VAL A 724 -7.37 -24.11 -3.23
N GLU A 725 -8.00 -25.09 -2.59
CA GLU A 725 -7.65 -25.55 -1.24
C GLU A 725 -6.31 -26.30 -1.25
N VAL A 726 -5.35 -25.84 -0.41
CA VAL A 726 -3.95 -26.30 -0.42
C VAL A 726 -3.40 -26.66 0.96
N LYS A 727 -4.19 -26.69 2.01
CA LYS A 727 -3.76 -26.93 3.40
C LYS A 727 -2.90 -28.20 3.54
N ASN A 728 -3.32 -29.28 2.90
CA ASN A 728 -2.65 -30.58 2.96
C ASN A 728 -1.50 -30.73 1.94
N LEU A 729 -1.30 -29.74 1.08
CA LEU A 729 -0.27 -29.73 0.04
C LEU A 729 0.93 -28.85 0.40
N MET A 730 0.97 -28.31 1.61
CA MET A 730 2.09 -27.50 2.08
C MET A 730 3.37 -28.33 2.24
N LEU A 731 4.50 -27.78 1.77
CA LEU A 731 5.80 -28.42 1.82
C LEU A 731 6.78 -27.58 2.68
N PHE A 732 7.19 -28.06 3.84
CA PHE A 732 8.09 -27.36 4.79
C PHE A 732 7.63 -25.93 5.13
N GLY A 733 6.32 -25.75 5.32
CA GLY A 733 5.75 -24.41 5.56
C GLY A 733 5.51 -23.59 4.29
N ARG A 734 5.94 -24.05 3.12
CA ARG A 734 5.67 -23.39 1.84
C ARG A 734 4.28 -23.74 1.35
N ILE A 735 3.59 -22.74 0.87
CA ILE A 735 2.21 -22.85 0.37
C ILE A 735 2.27 -22.89 -1.15
N PRO A 736 1.78 -23.94 -1.80
CA PRO A 736 1.81 -24.04 -3.25
C PRO A 736 0.92 -22.98 -3.89
N LYS A 737 1.44 -22.34 -4.94
CA LYS A 737 0.74 -21.32 -5.72
C LYS A 737 0.09 -21.96 -6.93
N ILE A 738 -1.15 -22.43 -6.73
CA ILE A 738 -1.99 -23.11 -7.75
C ILE A 738 -3.38 -22.49 -7.81
N SER A 739 -4.04 -22.54 -8.97
CA SER A 739 -5.37 -21.97 -9.21
C SER A 739 -6.41 -22.93 -9.75
N LEU A 740 -6.01 -24.12 -10.18
CA LEU A 740 -6.88 -25.06 -10.86
C LEU A 740 -6.90 -26.41 -10.13
N GLU A 741 -8.02 -27.11 -10.11
CA GLU A 741 -8.14 -28.42 -9.51
C GLU A 741 -7.20 -29.46 -10.17
N ILE A 742 -6.97 -29.36 -11.49
CA ILE A 742 -6.00 -30.20 -12.18
C ILE A 742 -4.58 -30.09 -11.57
N GLU A 743 -4.16 -28.91 -11.13
CA GLU A 743 -2.87 -28.69 -10.45
C GLU A 743 -2.84 -29.38 -9.09
N LYS A 744 -3.96 -29.39 -8.37
CA LYS A 744 -4.12 -30.09 -7.10
C LYS A 744 -4.06 -31.60 -7.28
N ASP A 745 -4.72 -32.14 -8.31
CA ASP A 745 -4.69 -33.55 -8.63
C ASP A 745 -3.30 -34.04 -9.00
N ILE A 746 -2.57 -33.25 -9.81
CA ILE A 746 -1.17 -33.49 -10.13
C ILE A 746 -0.32 -33.55 -8.85
N LEU A 747 -0.43 -32.57 -7.97
CA LEU A 747 0.31 -32.54 -6.71
C LEU A 747 0.02 -33.72 -5.80
N GLN A 748 -1.23 -34.14 -5.72
CA GLN A 748 -1.62 -35.31 -4.93
C GLN A 748 -0.93 -36.59 -5.45
N LYS A 749 -0.87 -36.79 -6.77
CA LYS A 749 -0.16 -37.90 -7.38
C LYS A 749 1.34 -37.85 -7.10
N LEU A 750 1.95 -36.66 -7.23
CA LEU A 750 3.37 -36.48 -6.95
C LEU A 750 3.74 -36.69 -5.47
N SER A 751 2.80 -36.48 -4.55
CA SER A 751 3.05 -36.57 -3.10
C SER A 751 3.44 -38.00 -2.64
N GLY A 752 3.04 -39.00 -3.39
CA GLY A 752 3.36 -40.39 -3.13
C GLY A 752 4.74 -40.88 -3.63
N CYS A 753 5.46 -40.01 -4.36
CA CYS A 753 6.74 -40.38 -4.96
C CYS A 753 7.93 -40.16 -4.00
N ASP A 754 9.02 -40.87 -4.25
CA ASP A 754 10.30 -40.61 -3.59
C ASP A 754 10.76 -39.18 -3.84
N LYS A 755 11.51 -38.63 -2.90
CA LYS A 755 12.08 -37.27 -3.04
C LYS A 755 13.51 -37.36 -3.53
N LEU A 756 13.95 -36.38 -4.33
CA LEU A 756 15.32 -36.27 -4.83
C LEU A 756 16.36 -36.46 -3.71
N LYS A 757 16.03 -36.02 -2.50
CA LYS A 757 16.90 -36.12 -1.32
C LYS A 757 17.38 -37.54 -1.06
N SER A 758 16.60 -38.59 -1.35
CA SER A 758 16.99 -40.00 -1.14
C SER A 758 18.07 -40.48 -2.09
N TYR A 759 18.22 -39.78 -3.22
CA TYR A 759 19.23 -40.08 -4.25
C TYR A 759 20.53 -39.28 -4.09
N ILE A 760 20.54 -38.18 -3.30
CA ILE A 760 21.69 -37.32 -3.10
C ILE A 760 22.78 -38.03 -2.30
N ARG A 761 24.04 -37.87 -2.75
CA ARG A 761 25.26 -38.41 -2.12
C ARG A 761 26.23 -37.28 -1.76
N GLU A 762 27.16 -37.54 -0.87
CA GLU A 762 28.25 -36.60 -0.52
C GLU A 762 29.28 -36.48 -1.63
N SER A 763 29.44 -37.52 -2.45
CA SER A 763 30.35 -37.61 -3.61
C SER A 763 29.79 -38.57 -4.65
N GLY A 764 30.21 -38.45 -5.90
CA GLY A 764 29.75 -39.24 -7.04
C GLY A 764 29.72 -38.41 -8.32
N THR A 765 28.91 -38.78 -9.29
CA THR A 765 28.71 -38.01 -10.52
C THR A 765 27.88 -36.75 -10.25
N ALA A 766 28.45 -35.61 -10.67
CA ALA A 766 27.86 -34.29 -10.44
C ALA A 766 26.78 -33.95 -11.48
N VAL A 767 25.67 -33.44 -11.02
CA VAL A 767 24.68 -32.72 -11.83
C VAL A 767 24.68 -31.28 -11.40
N TYR A 768 24.85 -30.37 -12.35
CA TYR A 768 24.95 -28.93 -12.14
C TYR A 768 23.61 -28.27 -12.46
N TYR A 769 23.19 -27.35 -11.59
CA TYR A 769 21.97 -26.58 -11.80
C TYR A 769 22.18 -25.11 -11.49
N ARG A 770 21.47 -24.26 -12.23
CA ARG A 770 21.47 -22.83 -11.95
C ARG A 770 20.55 -22.52 -10.77
N PHE A 771 21.12 -22.09 -9.62
CA PHE A 771 20.32 -21.79 -8.42
C PHE A 771 19.71 -20.39 -8.43
N ALA A 772 20.32 -19.38 -9.08
CA ALA A 772 19.84 -18.02 -9.16
C ALA A 772 19.44 -17.64 -10.60
N GLY A 773 18.31 -16.97 -10.76
CA GLY A 773 17.74 -16.66 -12.09
C GLY A 773 17.05 -17.88 -12.74
N GLY A 774 16.94 -17.89 -14.09
CA GLY A 774 16.22 -18.95 -14.81
C GLY A 774 14.72 -18.93 -14.51
N ARG A 775 14.07 -17.77 -14.70
CA ARG A 775 12.64 -17.53 -14.40
C ARG A 775 11.70 -18.22 -15.36
N TYR A 776 12.15 -18.50 -16.56
CA TYR A 776 11.37 -19.07 -17.66
C TYR A 776 11.64 -20.56 -17.84
N PHE A 777 12.90 -20.96 -17.71
CA PHE A 777 13.37 -22.33 -17.74
C PHE A 777 14.56 -22.49 -16.78
N LYS A 778 14.82 -23.72 -16.37
CA LYS A 778 16.01 -24.06 -15.56
C LYS A 778 17.06 -24.72 -16.43
N VAL A 779 18.32 -24.34 -16.20
CA VAL A 779 19.48 -24.98 -16.84
C VAL A 779 20.01 -26.06 -15.92
N VAL A 780 20.03 -27.30 -16.38
CA VAL A 780 20.58 -28.47 -15.68
C VAL A 780 21.52 -29.20 -16.62
N THR A 781 22.76 -29.41 -16.20
CA THR A 781 23.81 -30.00 -17.02
C THR A 781 24.60 -31.05 -16.23
N ASN A 782 25.30 -31.96 -16.88
CA ASN A 782 26.24 -32.89 -16.25
C ASN A 782 27.71 -32.39 -16.34
N TYR A 783 27.91 -31.16 -16.71
CA TYR A 783 29.19 -30.45 -16.74
C TYR A 783 29.01 -29.01 -16.20
N SER A 784 30.08 -28.48 -15.60
CA SER A 784 30.04 -27.08 -15.12
C SER A 784 30.20 -26.10 -16.29
N ASN A 785 29.38 -25.04 -16.27
CA ASN A 785 29.52 -23.92 -17.20
C ASN A 785 30.34 -22.75 -16.62
N GLY A 786 30.87 -22.89 -15.39
CA GLY A 786 31.70 -21.89 -14.72
C GLY A 786 30.96 -20.69 -14.14
N SER A 787 29.64 -20.69 -14.15
CA SER A 787 28.83 -19.58 -13.61
C SER A 787 28.87 -19.58 -12.08
N SER A 788 29.02 -18.39 -11.46
CA SER A 788 28.87 -18.22 -10.00
C SER A 788 27.45 -18.52 -9.49
N ALA A 789 26.47 -18.55 -10.38
CA ALA A 789 25.07 -18.90 -10.09
C ALA A 789 24.78 -20.41 -10.24
N GLU A 790 25.81 -21.23 -10.38
CA GLU A 790 25.72 -22.68 -10.54
C GLU A 790 26.02 -23.39 -9.21
N ARG A 791 25.39 -24.52 -8.97
CA ARG A 791 25.67 -25.45 -7.88
C ARG A 791 25.68 -26.89 -8.38
N ALA A 792 26.47 -27.74 -7.73
CA ALA A 792 26.53 -29.17 -7.99
C ALA A 792 25.78 -29.97 -6.93
N ILE A 793 25.13 -31.05 -7.38
CA ILE A 793 24.57 -32.09 -6.52
C ILE A 793 25.14 -33.42 -7.03
N TYR A 794 25.51 -34.33 -6.13
CA TYR A 794 26.17 -35.59 -6.45
C TYR A 794 25.22 -36.75 -6.31
N PHE A 795 25.31 -37.70 -7.24
CA PHE A 795 24.49 -38.90 -7.28
C PHE A 795 25.36 -40.16 -7.60
N ASP A 796 24.82 -41.32 -7.35
CA ASP A 796 25.39 -42.58 -7.87
C ASP A 796 25.37 -42.52 -9.41
N ASP A 797 26.43 -43.03 -10.06
CA ASP A 797 26.62 -42.94 -11.53
C ASP A 797 25.39 -43.44 -12.30
N LYS A 798 24.75 -44.47 -11.81
CA LYS A 798 23.54 -45.04 -12.38
C LYS A 798 22.40 -44.06 -12.54
N TYR A 799 22.25 -43.09 -11.61
CA TYR A 799 21.09 -42.23 -11.56
C TYR A 799 21.36 -40.80 -12.05
N ALA A 800 22.61 -40.39 -12.11
CA ALA A 800 22.98 -38.97 -12.30
C ALA A 800 22.36 -38.35 -13.56
N ASN A 801 22.51 -38.99 -14.71
CA ASN A 801 21.95 -38.48 -15.97
C ASN A 801 20.43 -38.53 -16.00
N ALA A 802 19.84 -39.64 -15.55
CA ALA A 802 18.38 -39.81 -15.49
C ALA A 802 17.74 -38.71 -14.61
N ILE A 803 18.35 -38.41 -13.46
CA ILE A 803 17.92 -37.32 -12.58
C ILE A 803 18.13 -35.95 -13.24
N GLY A 804 19.28 -35.73 -13.90
CA GLY A 804 19.52 -34.50 -14.67
C GLY A 804 18.46 -34.28 -15.75
N CYS A 805 18.05 -35.33 -16.44
CA CYS A 805 16.97 -35.32 -17.40
C CYS A 805 15.62 -34.92 -16.77
N ILE A 806 15.24 -35.56 -15.66
CA ILE A 806 14.00 -35.26 -14.92
C ILE A 806 13.98 -33.79 -14.45
N LEU A 807 15.10 -33.31 -13.90
CA LEU A 807 15.20 -31.91 -13.44
C LEU A 807 15.12 -30.87 -14.58
N SER A 808 15.37 -31.31 -15.84
CA SER A 808 15.25 -30.50 -17.04
C SER A 808 13.83 -30.39 -17.61
N SER A 809 12.89 -31.17 -17.07
CA SER A 809 11.49 -31.27 -17.55
C SER A 809 10.63 -30.05 -17.22
N ASN A 810 9.51 -29.87 -17.95
CA ASN A 810 8.49 -28.88 -17.60
C ASN A 810 7.83 -29.22 -16.26
N LEU A 811 7.67 -30.49 -15.90
CA LEU A 811 7.11 -30.92 -14.62
C LEU A 811 7.97 -30.44 -13.43
N SER A 812 9.29 -30.62 -13.51
CA SER A 812 10.21 -30.12 -12.47
C SER A 812 10.21 -28.60 -12.41
N PHE A 813 10.12 -27.92 -13.54
CA PHE A 813 9.99 -26.45 -13.59
C PHE A 813 8.68 -25.98 -12.95
N TRP A 814 7.54 -26.62 -13.27
CA TRP A 814 6.25 -26.32 -12.66
C TRP A 814 6.29 -26.54 -11.15
N PHE A 815 6.83 -27.67 -10.67
CA PHE A 815 6.98 -27.96 -9.24
C PHE A 815 7.84 -26.89 -8.53
N TYR A 816 8.92 -26.44 -9.16
CA TYR A 816 9.70 -25.31 -8.67
C TYR A 816 8.86 -24.03 -8.59
N GLN A 817 8.12 -23.68 -9.62
CA GLN A 817 7.34 -22.43 -9.71
C GLN A 817 6.30 -22.33 -8.58
N ILE A 818 5.60 -23.39 -8.30
CA ILE A 818 4.51 -23.38 -7.32
C ILE A 818 4.99 -23.20 -5.88
N TYR A 819 6.21 -23.66 -5.54
CA TYR A 819 6.75 -23.57 -4.17
C TYR A 819 7.81 -22.48 -3.96
N SER A 820 8.46 -22.01 -5.01
CA SER A 820 9.57 -21.06 -4.91
C SER A 820 9.13 -19.60 -4.89
N ASP A 821 10.09 -18.71 -4.60
CA ASP A 821 9.96 -17.26 -4.76
C ASP A 821 10.11 -16.82 -6.25
N ASN A 822 10.31 -17.74 -7.16
CA ASN A 822 10.59 -17.55 -8.58
C ASN A 822 11.88 -16.74 -8.89
N LEU A 823 12.78 -16.64 -7.94
CA LEU A 823 14.09 -15.99 -8.07
C LEU A 823 15.22 -17.01 -7.91
N ASN A 824 15.13 -17.87 -6.90
CA ASN A 824 16.16 -18.81 -6.54
C ASN A 824 15.59 -20.24 -6.47
N TRP A 825 16.39 -21.22 -6.86
CA TRP A 825 16.10 -22.63 -6.65
C TRP A 825 16.88 -23.12 -5.43
N LYS A 826 16.24 -23.06 -4.27
CA LYS A 826 16.88 -23.36 -2.98
C LYS A 826 17.00 -24.86 -2.75
N ASN A 827 17.95 -25.25 -1.88
CA ASN A 827 18.22 -26.66 -1.58
C ASN A 827 16.95 -27.43 -1.13
N CYS A 828 16.13 -26.84 -0.25
CA CYS A 828 14.92 -27.51 0.21
C CYS A 828 13.89 -27.75 -0.92
N GLU A 829 13.86 -26.92 -1.95
CA GLU A 829 12.97 -27.07 -3.10
C GLU A 829 13.48 -28.20 -4.01
N ILE A 830 14.78 -28.21 -4.29
CA ILE A 830 15.39 -29.21 -5.16
C ILE A 830 15.40 -30.58 -4.48
N GLU A 831 15.77 -30.66 -3.19
CA GLU A 831 15.74 -31.88 -2.39
C GLU A 831 14.34 -32.52 -2.29
N SER A 832 13.30 -31.68 -2.42
CA SER A 832 11.89 -32.10 -2.32
C SER A 832 11.27 -32.46 -3.66
N THR A 833 11.97 -32.23 -4.77
CA THR A 833 11.47 -32.60 -6.10
C THR A 833 11.11 -34.09 -6.12
N PRO A 834 9.86 -34.45 -6.50
CA PRO A 834 9.44 -35.83 -6.57
C PRO A 834 10.18 -36.55 -7.71
N ILE A 835 10.59 -37.80 -7.48
CA ILE A 835 11.23 -38.67 -8.46
C ILE A 835 10.31 -39.87 -8.67
N PRO A 836 9.99 -40.21 -9.91
CA PRO A 836 9.13 -41.36 -10.18
C PRO A 836 9.91 -42.70 -9.95
N PRO A 837 9.23 -43.85 -9.87
CA PRO A 837 9.90 -45.16 -9.87
C PRO A 837 10.79 -45.31 -11.11
N LEU A 838 12.08 -45.64 -10.91
CA LEU A 838 13.07 -45.74 -11.98
C LEU A 838 13.45 -47.22 -12.19
N SER A 839 12.95 -47.85 -13.25
CA SER A 839 13.46 -49.13 -13.74
C SER A 839 14.73 -48.95 -14.55
N ASP A 840 15.53 -50.01 -14.75
CA ASP A 840 16.74 -49.93 -15.56
C ASP A 840 16.44 -49.49 -17.01
N GLU A 841 15.36 -49.99 -17.59
CA GLU A 841 14.87 -49.54 -18.91
C GLU A 841 14.50 -48.04 -18.95
N THR A 842 13.88 -47.55 -17.88
CA THR A 842 13.52 -46.12 -17.79
C THR A 842 14.77 -45.27 -17.69
N ILE A 843 15.77 -45.71 -16.91
CA ILE A 843 17.04 -45.01 -16.76
C ILE A 843 17.77 -44.89 -18.11
N GLU A 844 17.84 -45.98 -18.90
CA GLU A 844 18.44 -45.99 -20.22
C GLU A 844 17.76 -44.97 -21.16
N LYS A 845 16.43 -44.95 -21.21
CA LYS A 845 15.67 -44.03 -22.03
C LYS A 845 15.90 -42.54 -21.61
N LEU A 846 15.95 -42.29 -20.30
CA LEU A 846 16.24 -40.97 -19.77
C LEU A 846 17.68 -40.54 -20.07
N ASP A 847 18.65 -41.45 -20.02
CA ASP A 847 20.04 -41.18 -20.37
C ASP A 847 20.20 -40.78 -21.85
N GLU A 848 19.47 -41.46 -22.74
CA GLU A 848 19.46 -41.13 -24.17
C GLU A 848 18.84 -39.73 -24.41
N LEU A 849 17.68 -39.46 -23.82
CA LEU A 849 17.02 -38.14 -23.93
C LEU A 849 17.86 -37.00 -23.32
N TYR A 850 18.56 -37.30 -22.21
CA TYR A 850 19.42 -36.28 -21.60
C TYR A 850 20.63 -35.92 -22.48
N LYS A 851 21.21 -36.92 -23.19
CA LYS A 851 22.26 -36.64 -24.19
C LYS A 851 21.72 -35.82 -25.35
N GLU A 852 20.52 -36.14 -25.86
CA GLU A 852 19.83 -35.34 -26.88
C GLU A 852 19.61 -33.88 -26.40
N TYR A 853 19.08 -33.70 -25.18
CA TYR A 853 18.85 -32.40 -24.56
C TYR A 853 20.13 -31.58 -24.40
N LEU A 854 21.21 -32.18 -23.87
CA LEU A 854 22.50 -31.51 -23.69
C LEU A 854 23.11 -31.04 -25.00
N ALA A 855 23.03 -31.89 -26.07
CA ALA A 855 23.52 -31.53 -27.40
C ALA A 855 22.72 -30.34 -27.99
N ASP A 856 21.40 -30.33 -27.80
CA ASP A 856 20.53 -29.28 -28.32
C ASP A 856 20.70 -27.95 -27.61
N ILE A 857 20.78 -27.92 -26.26
CA ILE A 857 21.02 -26.69 -25.52
C ILE A 857 22.40 -26.09 -25.87
N GLU A 858 23.42 -26.95 -26.10
CA GLU A 858 24.73 -26.48 -26.54
C GLU A 858 24.69 -25.86 -27.95
N ALA A 859 23.96 -26.47 -28.88
CA ALA A 859 23.77 -25.95 -30.24
C ALA A 859 23.05 -24.58 -30.24
N ASN A 860 22.16 -24.37 -29.28
CA ASN A 860 21.37 -23.14 -29.12
C ASN A 860 22.02 -22.12 -28.17
N ALA A 861 23.20 -22.38 -27.61
CA ALA A 861 23.87 -21.51 -26.65
C ALA A 861 24.55 -20.30 -27.33
N ASN A 862 24.40 -19.12 -26.69
CA ASN A 862 25.12 -17.92 -27.08
C ASN A 862 26.38 -17.76 -26.23
N LYS A 863 27.53 -17.50 -26.85
CA LYS A 863 28.76 -17.15 -26.11
C LYS A 863 28.76 -15.67 -25.79
N ARG A 864 28.77 -15.32 -24.48
CA ARG A 864 28.86 -13.97 -23.98
C ARG A 864 30.26 -13.72 -23.39
N LEU A 865 30.87 -12.58 -23.77
CA LEU A 865 32.11 -12.11 -23.14
C LEU A 865 31.76 -11.36 -21.85
N THR A 866 32.53 -11.55 -20.79
CA THR A 866 32.42 -10.75 -19.56
C THR A 866 33.01 -9.37 -19.81
N SER A 867 32.20 -8.32 -19.71
CA SER A 867 32.73 -6.96 -19.66
C SER A 867 33.50 -6.80 -18.33
N GLY A 868 34.80 -6.59 -18.39
CA GLY A 868 35.75 -6.58 -17.27
C GLY A 868 35.33 -5.76 -16.06
N GLY A 869 34.63 -6.39 -15.16
CA GLY A 869 34.24 -5.90 -13.85
C GLY A 869 34.36 -7.04 -12.84
N SER A 870 34.99 -6.79 -11.74
CA SER A 870 35.60 -7.64 -10.72
C SER A 870 34.80 -8.82 -10.10
N THR A 871 33.69 -9.26 -10.66
CA THR A 871 32.83 -10.32 -10.07
C THR A 871 32.84 -11.66 -10.81
N TYR A 872 33.47 -11.74 -11.98
CA TYR A 872 33.48 -12.97 -12.77
C TYR A 872 34.86 -13.62 -12.77
N THR A 873 34.88 -14.93 -12.52
CA THR A 873 36.09 -15.76 -12.52
C THR A 873 36.45 -16.29 -13.91
N VAL A 874 35.66 -15.96 -14.94
CA VAL A 874 35.83 -16.46 -16.32
C VAL A 874 35.71 -15.33 -17.35
N ASP A 875 36.47 -15.37 -18.40
CA ASP A 875 36.48 -14.36 -19.49
C ASP A 875 35.25 -14.44 -20.40
N SER A 876 34.58 -15.58 -20.41
CA SER A 876 33.35 -15.79 -21.18
C SER A 876 32.45 -16.84 -20.53
N PHE A 877 31.14 -16.74 -20.70
CA PHE A 877 30.17 -17.76 -20.28
C PHE A 877 29.19 -18.07 -21.41
N LYS A 878 28.55 -19.24 -21.33
CA LYS A 878 27.49 -19.63 -22.26
C LYS A 878 26.13 -19.22 -21.70
N GLU A 879 25.35 -18.53 -22.51
CA GLU A 879 23.95 -18.20 -22.25
C GLU A 879 23.07 -19.19 -23.00
N TYR A 880 22.41 -20.08 -22.27
CA TYR A 880 21.55 -21.10 -22.86
C TYR A 880 20.15 -20.54 -23.12
N LYS A 881 19.65 -20.67 -24.36
CA LYS A 881 18.27 -20.33 -24.75
C LYS A 881 17.40 -21.59 -24.69
N ILE A 882 17.08 -22.02 -23.49
CA ILE A 882 16.40 -23.30 -23.21
C ILE A 882 15.01 -23.40 -23.87
N GLY A 883 14.29 -22.30 -24.05
CA GLY A 883 13.01 -22.29 -24.76
C GLY A 883 13.09 -22.84 -26.20
N LYS A 884 14.24 -22.74 -26.85
CA LYS A 884 14.45 -23.32 -28.18
C LYS A 884 14.47 -24.86 -28.15
N SER A 885 14.83 -25.43 -27.01
CA SER A 885 14.87 -26.90 -26.80
C SER A 885 13.53 -27.48 -26.31
N LYS A 886 12.45 -26.68 -26.36
CA LYS A 886 11.11 -27.06 -25.88
C LYS A 886 10.64 -28.42 -26.43
N ALA A 887 10.90 -28.69 -27.71
CA ALA A 887 10.48 -29.98 -28.33
C ALA A 887 11.11 -31.20 -27.65
N ILE A 888 12.36 -31.10 -27.18
CA ILE A 888 13.04 -32.20 -26.48
C ILE A 888 12.56 -32.26 -25.03
N ILE A 889 12.37 -31.13 -24.39
CA ILE A 889 11.80 -31.06 -23.04
C ILE A 889 10.40 -31.72 -23.02
N ASP A 890 9.60 -31.52 -24.05
CA ASP A 890 8.28 -32.14 -24.17
C ASP A 890 8.36 -33.67 -24.32
N LYS A 891 9.39 -34.21 -25.01
CA LYS A 891 9.63 -35.66 -25.04
C LYS A 891 9.99 -36.21 -23.67
N ILE A 892 10.74 -35.42 -22.86
CA ILE A 892 11.05 -35.83 -21.47
C ILE A 892 9.76 -35.95 -20.67
N ASP A 893 8.87 -34.92 -20.76
CA ASP A 893 7.58 -34.97 -20.06
C ASP A 893 6.69 -36.12 -20.56
N ASP A 894 6.67 -36.40 -21.87
CA ASP A 894 5.91 -37.56 -22.42
C ASP A 894 6.40 -38.91 -21.85
N LEU A 895 7.69 -39.01 -21.53
CA LEU A 895 8.24 -40.19 -20.87
C LEU A 895 7.97 -40.25 -19.39
N ILE A 896 8.18 -39.15 -18.67
CA ILE A 896 8.13 -39.15 -17.19
C ILE A 896 6.72 -38.99 -16.61
N CYS A 897 5.85 -38.18 -17.22
CA CYS A 897 4.52 -37.88 -16.66
C CYS A 897 3.69 -39.16 -16.41
N PRO A 898 3.64 -40.13 -17.33
CA PRO A 898 2.98 -41.41 -17.08
C PRO A 898 3.55 -42.20 -15.90
N LEU A 899 4.86 -42.09 -15.60
CA LEU A 899 5.50 -42.73 -14.45
C LEU A 899 5.02 -42.16 -13.11
N TYR A 900 4.58 -40.91 -13.08
CA TYR A 900 3.92 -40.30 -11.94
C TYR A 900 2.41 -40.60 -11.90
N GLY A 901 1.88 -41.35 -12.85
CA GLY A 901 0.44 -41.63 -12.97
C GLY A 901 -0.36 -40.44 -13.52
N LEU A 902 0.30 -39.52 -14.23
CA LEU A 902 -0.40 -38.42 -14.89
C LEU A 902 -1.05 -38.91 -16.20
N ASN A 903 -2.28 -38.45 -16.45
CA ASN A 903 -2.98 -38.73 -17.70
C ASN A 903 -2.56 -37.76 -18.83
N ALA A 904 -3.17 -37.90 -20.01
CA ALA A 904 -2.83 -37.11 -21.18
C ALA A 904 -3.18 -35.62 -21.01
N GLU A 905 -4.27 -35.28 -20.33
CA GLU A 905 -4.70 -33.92 -20.05
C GLU A 905 -3.75 -33.22 -19.06
N GLU A 906 -3.39 -33.89 -17.99
CA GLU A 906 -2.43 -33.39 -16.99
C GLU A 906 -1.02 -33.23 -17.61
N THR A 907 -0.59 -34.15 -18.47
CA THR A 907 0.67 -34.04 -19.23
C THR A 907 0.64 -32.85 -20.18
N TYR A 908 -0.47 -32.66 -20.90
CA TYR A 908 -0.67 -31.49 -21.77
C TYR A 908 -0.64 -30.19 -20.98
N PHE A 909 -1.30 -30.13 -19.81
CA PHE A 909 -1.26 -28.99 -18.92
C PHE A 909 0.17 -28.62 -18.51
N ILE A 910 0.96 -29.59 -18.03
CA ILE A 910 2.36 -29.39 -17.63
C ILE A 910 3.22 -28.87 -18.79
N LYS A 911 3.12 -29.47 -19.96
CA LYS A 911 3.87 -29.04 -21.16
C LYS A 911 3.57 -27.62 -21.57
N ASN A 912 2.33 -27.13 -21.37
CA ASN A 912 1.87 -25.81 -21.78
C ASN A 912 1.77 -24.79 -20.62
N TYR A 913 2.22 -25.17 -19.41
CA TYR A 913 2.15 -24.28 -18.27
C TYR A 913 2.87 -22.95 -18.51
N GLU A 914 2.11 -21.85 -18.51
CA GLU A 914 2.58 -20.48 -18.78
C GLU A 914 3.46 -20.33 -20.04
N ILE A 915 3.27 -21.18 -21.04
CA ILE A 915 4.21 -21.29 -22.17
C ILE A 915 4.34 -20.00 -22.98
N GLY A 916 3.27 -19.25 -23.19
CA GLY A 916 3.29 -17.98 -23.89
C GLY A 916 4.20 -16.96 -23.20
N PHE A 917 4.14 -16.88 -21.86
CA PHE A 917 5.02 -16.03 -21.06
C PHE A 917 6.46 -16.55 -21.05
N ARG A 918 6.64 -17.86 -20.94
CA ARG A 918 7.98 -18.48 -20.87
C ARG A 918 8.77 -18.29 -22.15
N LEU A 919 8.16 -18.45 -23.32
CA LEU A 919 8.81 -18.28 -24.59
C LEU A 919 9.07 -16.80 -24.91
N SER A 920 8.09 -15.92 -24.72
CA SER A 920 8.27 -14.48 -24.97
C SER A 920 9.29 -13.84 -24.03
N GLY A 921 9.41 -14.31 -22.81
CA GLY A 921 10.36 -13.80 -21.83
C GLY A 921 11.82 -14.19 -22.07
N GLU A 922 12.10 -15.19 -22.91
CA GLU A 922 13.49 -15.50 -23.33
C GLU A 922 13.96 -14.64 -24.52
N GLU A 923 13.04 -14.03 -25.24
CA GLU A 923 13.36 -13.12 -26.37
C GLU A 923 13.70 -11.72 -25.89
N GLU A 924 13.18 -11.28 -24.72
CA GLU A 924 13.54 -10.03 -24.02
C GLU A 924 14.86 -10.17 -23.23
#